data_2cd9532aa9302995fbbc567c19a4063c
#
_entry.id   2cd9532aa9302995fbbc567c19a4063c
#
_cell.length_a   1.000
_cell.length_b   1.000
_cell.length_c   1.000
_cell.angle_alpha   90.00
_cell.angle_beta   90.00
_cell.angle_gamma   90.00
#
_symmetry.space_group_name_H-M   'P 1'
#
loop_
_entity.id
_entity.type
_entity.pdbx_description
1 polymer ?
#
loop_
_entity_poly.entity_id
_entity_poly.type
_entity_poly.pdbx_seq_one_letter_code
_entity_poly.pdbx_strand_id
1 'polypeptide(L)'
;MKTYRRFILLLVALIGFAEMQAQVPVNDTLVRAAPIFYDVLGNEIQFGADMPVLNQVAGAPKAFYTYYWEFGDGDYSFQEKPKHAYKKPGSYEAKLWSTNNYDNGKPPASRPKDVRVTKTGDNDTAASDENSPFVGDDDLVVKTNRDALPDQDVVLISSYKNTKPYVTSGKLYLFYNDTEFKEDNFVLEETRLHHGERITNEGVFAGVVRDFDRNTAIASRMNELIFRSKIAQDTTKRDNLPLTLEESQERYRNHQVITFDDMQPGEERNFFRTLKTTPEMLKDTSAIVTLRSIYVPDKGYENHTVKDTEIEIVTSHDPNKMSTNGTILNYRWVRLKRLKFKVRFQNDGEGPANTIRLEVDTPEMFDKQTLEIRDMYPECAICPKGREVNYSCLDTILEKNKIIFTFKKIYLPGTSQKGVTEKDSTKGFVRYSMKFGDDFHKQKTVSRTAIYFDKNEPIFTNYSTTRFMTGISIGAKAGYMFNPGLDNSREYFAGVTISPFKSYKGYLQAELLFSAKSFETLKNFETISTNDLGISEILQLTEVNKENGISTYLVPLSYRYNLNNFVAVGAGVQLKVDLSSTCVSETIGEYSIDIPGEGVIRDETQDTFQKAECKEYFANFQSGVFIGANVGGVRIGPSAGIRYVFNFNEPTSQIQVYGIWKF
;
A
#
# COMPACT_ATOMS: atom_id res chain seq x y z
N MET A 1 -4.39 -40.38 34.69
CA MET A 1 -5.39 -39.32 34.96
C MET A 1 -4.91 -38.12 35.80
N LYS A 2 -3.99 -38.28 36.77
CA LYS A 2 -3.49 -37.16 37.59
C LYS A 2 -2.53 -36.20 36.88
N THR A 3 -1.78 -36.65 35.90
CA THR A 3 -0.84 -35.82 35.12
C THR A 3 -1.54 -34.92 34.11
N TYR A 4 -2.62 -35.35 33.48
CA TYR A 4 -3.40 -34.56 32.54
C TYR A 4 -4.11 -33.37 33.21
N ARG A 5 -4.58 -33.54 34.43
CA ARG A 5 -5.23 -32.48 35.22
C ARG A 5 -4.27 -31.36 35.63
N ARG A 6 -2.99 -31.68 35.83
CA ARG A 6 -1.95 -30.70 36.16
C ARG A 6 -1.53 -29.88 34.92
N PHE A 7 -1.55 -30.52 33.74
CA PHE A 7 -1.23 -29.82 32.45
C PHE A 7 -2.35 -28.84 32.05
N ILE A 8 -3.61 -29.23 32.26
CA ILE A 8 -4.77 -28.34 31.98
C ILE A 8 -4.79 -27.16 32.97
N LEU A 9 -4.48 -27.37 34.24
CA LEU A 9 -4.38 -26.28 35.21
C LEU A 9 -3.21 -25.32 34.92
N LEU A 10 -2.11 -25.82 34.39
CA LEU A 10 -0.98 -24.98 33.98
C LEU A 10 -1.30 -24.17 32.71
N LEU A 11 -2.05 -24.77 31.78
CA LEU A 11 -2.53 -24.09 30.56
C LEU A 11 -3.56 -22.99 30.87
N VAL A 12 -4.48 -23.25 31.79
CA VAL A 12 -5.46 -22.26 32.26
C VAL A 12 -4.79 -21.15 33.08
N ALA A 13 -3.76 -21.45 33.86
CA ALA A 13 -2.97 -20.43 34.54
C ALA A 13 -2.17 -19.56 33.57
N LEU A 14 -1.62 -20.12 32.47
CA LEU A 14 -0.91 -19.37 31.42
C LEU A 14 -1.85 -18.47 30.61
N ILE A 15 -3.09 -18.89 30.37
CA ILE A 15 -4.11 -18.07 29.70
C ILE A 15 -4.61 -16.94 30.63
N GLY A 16 -4.72 -17.21 31.96
CA GLY A 16 -5.11 -16.19 32.91
C GLY A 16 -4.05 -15.11 33.16
N PHE A 17 -2.77 -15.36 32.86
CA PHE A 17 -1.72 -14.34 32.96
C PHE A 17 -1.60 -13.45 31.72
N ALA A 18 -2.22 -13.81 30.60
CA ALA A 18 -2.18 -13.01 29.38
C ALA A 18 -3.16 -11.80 29.39
N GLU A 19 -4.08 -11.73 30.35
CA GLU A 19 -5.06 -10.63 30.46
C GLU A 19 -4.79 -9.67 31.64
N MET A 20 -3.69 -9.76 32.35
CA MET A 20 -3.25 -8.66 33.20
C MET A 20 -2.56 -7.57 32.36
N GLN A 21 -3.32 -6.92 31.48
CA GLN A 21 -2.98 -5.56 31.10
C GLN A 21 -3.14 -4.72 32.36
N ALA A 22 -2.01 -4.22 32.88
CA ALA A 22 -2.03 -3.17 33.87
C ALA A 22 -2.87 -2.02 33.26
N GLN A 23 -4.09 -1.85 33.74
CA GLN A 23 -4.82 -0.61 33.57
C GLN A 23 -3.96 0.44 34.25
N VAL A 24 -3.16 1.15 33.46
CA VAL A 24 -2.62 2.43 33.87
C VAL A 24 -3.85 3.24 34.28
N PRO A 25 -3.93 3.74 35.54
CA PRO A 25 -5.06 4.57 35.93
C PRO A 25 -5.11 5.71 34.92
N VAL A 26 -6.21 5.79 34.18
CA VAL A 26 -6.52 6.96 33.38
C VAL A 26 -6.67 8.06 34.43
N ASN A 27 -5.60 8.84 34.63
CA ASN A 27 -5.73 10.09 35.34
C ASN A 27 -6.80 10.86 34.57
N ASP A 28 -7.89 11.11 35.25
CA ASP A 28 -8.96 11.99 34.80
C ASP A 28 -8.32 13.33 34.53
N THR A 29 -7.86 13.53 33.29
CA THR A 29 -7.14 14.73 32.91
C THR A 29 -8.17 15.84 32.94
N LEU A 30 -8.06 16.73 33.90
CA LEU A 30 -8.78 17.99 33.99
C LEU A 30 -8.88 18.55 32.56
N VAL A 31 -10.11 18.74 32.10
CA VAL A 31 -10.35 19.31 30.77
C VAL A 31 -9.69 20.68 30.73
N ARG A 32 -8.58 20.79 30.00
CA ARG A 32 -7.88 22.05 29.80
C ARG A 32 -8.76 22.90 28.89
N ALA A 33 -9.14 24.07 29.33
CA ALA A 33 -9.97 25.01 28.56
C ALA A 33 -9.15 26.23 28.13
N ALA A 34 -9.39 26.73 26.91
CA ALA A 34 -8.84 27.94 26.37
C ALA A 34 -10.00 28.91 25.98
N PRO A 35 -10.63 29.59 26.94
CA PRO A 35 -11.73 30.50 26.66
C PRO A 35 -11.27 31.65 25.79
N ILE A 36 -12.03 31.95 24.74
CA ILE A 36 -11.81 33.07 23.81
C ILE A 36 -12.33 34.37 24.42
N PHE A 37 -11.56 35.43 24.33
CA PHE A 37 -11.98 36.78 24.57
C PHE A 37 -11.64 37.70 23.38
N TYR A 38 -12.26 38.86 23.28
CA TYR A 38 -11.95 39.83 22.26
C TYR A 38 -12.16 41.25 22.77
N ASP A 39 -11.38 42.18 22.22
CA ASP A 39 -11.50 43.62 22.47
C ASP A 39 -11.79 44.35 21.16
N VAL A 40 -12.70 45.31 21.20
CA VAL A 40 -13.06 46.12 20.04
C VAL A 40 -12.15 47.33 19.98
N LEU A 41 -11.30 47.40 18.96
CA LEU A 41 -10.35 48.50 18.75
C LEU A 41 -10.76 49.31 17.50
N GLY A 42 -11.75 50.20 17.66
CA GLY A 42 -12.30 50.97 16.54
C GLY A 42 -13.04 50.10 15.53
N ASN A 43 -12.48 49.89 14.36
CA ASN A 43 -13.04 49.03 13.29
C ASN A 43 -12.45 47.62 13.27
N GLU A 44 -11.45 47.35 14.09
CA GLU A 44 -10.80 46.06 14.21
C GLU A 44 -11.18 45.39 15.53
N ILE A 45 -11.14 44.07 15.53
CA ILE A 45 -11.31 43.24 16.72
C ILE A 45 -10.01 42.54 17.01
N GLN A 46 -9.48 42.72 18.21
CA GLN A 46 -8.33 42.00 18.71
C GLN A 46 -8.80 40.72 19.42
N PHE A 47 -8.40 39.59 18.95
CA PHE A 47 -8.73 38.29 19.59
C PHE A 47 -7.61 37.83 20.52
N GLY A 48 -7.99 37.05 21.52
CA GLY A 48 -7.09 36.39 22.45
C GLY A 48 -7.76 35.21 23.14
N ALA A 49 -6.97 34.37 23.79
CA ALA A 49 -7.46 33.28 24.60
C ALA A 49 -6.67 33.12 25.88
N ASP A 50 -7.35 32.77 26.98
CA ASP A 50 -6.71 32.42 28.23
C ASP A 50 -6.18 30.98 28.15
N MET A 51 -4.85 30.88 27.97
CA MET A 51 -4.20 29.58 27.76
C MET A 51 -3.80 28.92 29.09
N PRO A 52 -4.10 27.63 29.31
CA PRO A 52 -3.65 26.90 30.50
C PRO A 52 -2.12 26.76 30.50
N VAL A 53 -1.55 26.58 31.69
CA VAL A 53 -0.10 26.36 31.83
C VAL A 53 0.31 25.09 31.15
N LEU A 54 1.42 25.15 30.39
CA LEU A 54 2.00 23.99 29.71
C LEU A 54 2.78 23.10 30.70
N ASN A 55 2.65 21.79 30.56
CA ASN A 55 3.41 20.81 31.31
C ASN A 55 4.74 20.53 30.58
N GLN A 56 5.82 21.10 31.09
CA GLN A 56 7.15 20.88 30.51
C GLN A 56 7.58 19.42 30.73
N VAL A 57 7.84 18.70 29.64
CA VAL A 57 8.38 17.35 29.68
C VAL A 57 9.90 17.41 29.93
N ALA A 58 10.39 16.65 30.90
CA ALA A 58 11.82 16.61 31.21
C ALA A 58 12.64 16.09 30.00
N GLY A 59 13.66 16.85 29.63
CA GLY A 59 14.50 16.51 28.45
C GLY A 59 13.95 16.94 27.09
N ALA A 60 12.72 17.48 27.04
CA ALA A 60 12.15 18.05 25.83
C ALA A 60 12.49 19.55 25.70
N PRO A 61 12.45 20.13 24.48
CA PRO A 61 12.50 21.56 24.26
C PRO A 61 11.41 22.30 25.03
N LYS A 62 11.55 23.62 25.18
CA LYS A 62 10.56 24.43 25.88
C LYS A 62 9.19 24.31 25.23
N ALA A 63 8.18 23.94 26.03
CA ALA A 63 6.81 23.79 25.57
C ALA A 63 6.21 25.16 25.16
N PHE A 64 5.40 25.17 24.10
CA PHE A 64 4.75 26.34 23.57
C PHE A 64 3.44 26.02 22.86
N TYR A 65 2.57 27.01 22.70
CA TYR A 65 1.35 26.89 21.92
C TYR A 65 1.54 27.38 20.49
N THR A 66 0.84 26.73 19.54
CA THR A 66 0.51 27.27 18.21
C THR A 66 -0.99 27.45 18.11
N TYR A 67 -1.42 28.41 17.30
CA TYR A 67 -2.79 28.87 17.23
C TYR A 67 -3.31 28.79 15.80
N TYR A 68 -4.60 28.52 15.66
CA TYR A 68 -5.33 28.66 14.42
C TYR A 68 -6.72 29.21 14.72
N TRP A 69 -7.04 30.36 14.14
CA TRP A 69 -8.28 31.07 14.31
C TRP A 69 -9.10 31.04 13.03
N GLU A 70 -10.42 30.84 13.14
CA GLU A 70 -11.42 31.14 12.12
C GLU A 70 -12.32 32.25 12.66
N PHE A 71 -12.55 33.29 11.87
CA PHE A 71 -13.31 34.46 12.32
C PHE A 71 -14.81 34.37 12.00
N GLY A 72 -15.24 33.34 11.23
CA GLY A 72 -16.63 33.07 10.87
C GLY A 72 -17.12 33.81 9.63
N ASP A 73 -16.24 34.52 8.93
CA ASP A 73 -16.52 35.22 7.66
C ASP A 73 -15.72 34.67 6.47
N GLY A 74 -14.95 33.62 6.69
CA GLY A 74 -14.09 32.97 5.69
C GLY A 74 -12.62 33.37 5.85
N ASP A 75 -12.29 34.31 6.72
CA ASP A 75 -10.92 34.65 7.03
C ASP A 75 -10.38 33.89 8.23
N TYR A 76 -9.06 33.73 8.31
CA TYR A 76 -8.37 32.95 9.34
C TYR A 76 -6.99 33.51 9.68
N SER A 77 -6.42 33.09 10.83
CA SER A 77 -5.09 33.51 11.24
C SER A 77 -4.36 32.47 12.06
N PHE A 78 -3.02 32.43 11.97
CA PHE A 78 -2.15 31.63 12.83
C PHE A 78 -1.47 32.41 13.96
N GLN A 79 -1.77 33.66 14.08
CA GLN A 79 -1.17 34.52 15.13
C GLN A 79 -1.74 34.16 16.51
N GLU A 80 -0.94 34.38 17.56
CA GLU A 80 -1.39 34.21 18.95
C GLU A 80 -2.53 35.15 19.30
N LYS A 81 -2.42 36.42 18.90
CA LYS A 81 -3.39 37.50 19.16
C LYS A 81 -3.68 38.23 17.85
N PRO A 82 -4.51 37.64 16.97
CA PRO A 82 -4.79 38.24 15.68
C PRO A 82 -5.70 39.45 15.81
N LYS A 83 -5.53 40.41 14.88
CA LYS A 83 -6.48 41.50 14.63
C LYS A 83 -7.26 41.18 13.37
N HIS A 84 -8.57 41.38 13.41
CA HIS A 84 -9.43 41.16 12.28
C HIS A 84 -10.46 42.26 12.10
N ALA A 85 -10.68 42.70 10.86
CA ALA A 85 -11.66 43.70 10.48
C ALA A 85 -12.76 43.07 9.62
N TYR A 86 -13.96 43.00 10.15
CA TYR A 86 -15.10 42.47 9.42
C TYR A 86 -15.62 43.45 8.36
N LYS A 87 -15.85 42.96 7.15
CA LYS A 87 -16.31 43.77 6.01
C LYS A 87 -17.80 44.15 6.08
N LYS A 88 -18.60 43.40 6.83
CA LYS A 88 -20.05 43.62 6.96
C LYS A 88 -20.46 43.55 8.44
N PRO A 89 -21.50 44.38 8.85
CA PRO A 89 -22.07 44.22 10.18
C PRO A 89 -22.78 42.87 10.25
N GLY A 90 -22.71 42.21 11.41
CA GLY A 90 -23.30 40.90 11.59
C GLY A 90 -22.93 40.22 12.90
N SER A 91 -23.37 39.00 13.08
CA SER A 91 -22.90 38.12 14.14
C SER A 91 -22.07 37.02 13.52
N TYR A 92 -20.86 36.87 14.02
CA TYR A 92 -19.87 35.91 13.52
C TYR A 92 -19.46 34.97 14.64
N GLU A 93 -19.17 33.74 14.31
CA GLU A 93 -18.71 32.72 15.26
C GLU A 93 -17.20 32.54 15.12
N ALA A 94 -16.41 33.08 16.06
CA ALA A 94 -14.97 32.89 16.09
C ALA A 94 -14.63 31.53 16.74
N LYS A 95 -13.78 30.73 16.09
CA LYS A 95 -13.30 29.46 16.56
C LYS A 95 -11.78 29.45 16.74
N LEU A 96 -11.28 28.74 17.74
CA LEU A 96 -9.86 28.59 18.02
C LEU A 96 -9.49 27.12 18.14
N TRP A 97 -8.45 26.71 17.43
CA TRP A 97 -7.72 25.48 17.66
C TRP A 97 -6.32 25.81 18.17
N SER A 98 -6.03 25.44 19.41
CA SER A 98 -4.71 25.59 20.01
C SER A 98 -4.02 24.23 20.08
N THR A 99 -2.74 24.20 19.75
CA THR A 99 -1.92 22.98 19.80
C THR A 99 -0.77 23.19 20.77
N ASN A 100 -0.67 22.32 21.77
CA ASN A 100 0.40 22.31 22.76
C ASN A 100 1.59 21.49 22.25
N ASN A 101 2.70 22.15 21.96
CA ASN A 101 3.93 21.51 21.51
C ASN A 101 4.84 21.21 22.70
N TYR A 102 5.46 20.02 22.71
CA TYR A 102 6.33 19.50 23.79
C TYR A 102 5.67 19.41 25.17
N ASP A 103 4.37 19.28 25.22
CA ASP A 103 3.54 19.10 26.38
C ASP A 103 2.87 17.71 26.29
N ASN A 104 2.79 16.96 27.38
CA ASN A 104 2.19 15.64 27.43
C ASN A 104 0.66 15.66 27.68
N GLY A 105 0.06 16.84 27.84
CA GLY A 105 -1.38 17.01 28.03
C GLY A 105 -2.16 16.99 26.71
N LYS A 106 -3.48 16.83 26.79
CA LYS A 106 -4.37 17.02 25.64
C LYS A 106 -4.39 18.50 25.23
N PRO A 107 -4.56 18.81 23.93
CA PRO A 107 -4.76 20.19 23.46
C PRO A 107 -5.93 20.84 24.20
N PRO A 108 -5.83 22.13 24.58
CA PRO A 108 -6.92 22.81 25.24
C PRO A 108 -8.14 22.92 24.34
N ALA A 109 -9.30 22.60 24.87
CA ALA A 109 -10.57 22.78 24.19
C ALA A 109 -11.01 24.24 24.24
N SER A 110 -11.40 24.82 23.11
CA SER A 110 -11.97 26.14 23.02
C SER A 110 -13.44 26.05 22.59
N ARG A 111 -14.28 26.83 23.22
CA ARG A 111 -15.66 26.98 22.79
C ARG A 111 -15.74 28.14 21.80
N PRO A 112 -16.51 28.00 20.70
CA PRO A 112 -16.76 29.07 19.78
C PRO A 112 -17.27 30.34 20.51
N LYS A 113 -16.90 31.50 20.01
CA LYS A 113 -17.28 32.80 20.60
C LYS A 113 -18.06 33.63 19.61
N ASP A 114 -19.27 34.01 19.99
CA ASP A 114 -20.07 34.95 19.22
C ASP A 114 -19.47 36.35 19.28
N VAL A 115 -19.26 36.95 18.12
CA VAL A 115 -18.73 38.30 17.91
C VAL A 115 -19.77 39.15 17.21
N ARG A 116 -20.23 40.21 17.85
CA ARG A 116 -21.21 41.13 17.27
C ARG A 116 -20.51 42.34 16.71
N VAL A 117 -20.59 42.52 15.39
CA VAL A 117 -20.02 43.63 14.65
C VAL A 117 -21.11 44.63 14.32
N THR A 118 -21.06 45.81 14.89
CA THR A 118 -22.07 46.88 14.70
C THR A 118 -21.58 48.03 13.81
N LYS A 119 -20.28 48.20 13.67
CA LYS A 119 -19.66 49.23 12.83
C LYS A 119 -18.61 48.59 11.95
N THR A 120 -18.69 48.87 10.66
CA THR A 120 -17.67 48.52 9.68
C THR A 120 -16.88 49.80 9.35
N GLY A 121 -15.60 49.70 9.15
CA GLY A 121 -14.79 50.77 8.63
C GLY A 121 -14.92 50.87 7.12
N ASP A 122 -15.15 52.12 6.64
CA ASP A 122 -15.04 52.46 5.22
C ASP A 122 -13.54 52.52 4.80
N ASN A 123 -12.78 51.51 5.10
CA ASN A 123 -11.43 51.44 4.58
C ASN A 123 -11.39 50.44 3.43
N ASP A 124 -11.52 50.98 2.22
CA ASP A 124 -10.98 50.40 0.98
C ASP A 124 -9.43 50.24 0.98
N THR A 125 -8.81 50.31 2.15
CA THR A 125 -7.44 49.80 2.26
C THR A 125 -7.57 48.30 2.20
N ALA A 126 -7.37 47.78 0.98
CA ALA A 126 -7.09 46.40 0.71
C ALA A 126 -6.36 45.80 1.90
N ALA A 127 -6.94 44.71 2.47
CA ALA A 127 -6.18 43.85 3.33
C ALA A 127 -4.86 43.60 2.58
N SER A 128 -3.79 44.13 3.19
CA SER A 128 -2.48 44.17 2.56
C SER A 128 -2.17 42.77 1.99
N ASP A 129 -1.61 42.74 0.79
CA ASP A 129 -1.08 41.53 0.09
C ASP A 129 -0.16 40.66 0.98
N GLU A 130 0.16 41.10 2.18
CA GLU A 130 0.99 40.39 3.16
C GLU A 130 0.36 39.09 3.72
N ASN A 131 -0.95 38.86 3.56
CA ASN A 131 -1.64 37.68 4.10
C ASN A 131 -2.25 36.76 3.03
N SER A 132 -2.10 37.06 1.74
CA SER A 132 -2.59 36.16 0.69
C SER A 132 -1.82 34.84 0.71
N PRO A 133 -2.50 33.68 0.72
CA PRO A 133 -1.83 32.37 0.70
C PRO A 133 -1.26 32.02 -0.68
N PHE A 134 -1.52 32.84 -1.70
CA PHE A 134 -1.15 32.56 -3.09
C PHE A 134 0.23 33.12 -3.43
N VAL A 135 1.03 32.32 -4.12
CA VAL A 135 2.35 32.72 -4.62
C VAL A 135 2.35 32.59 -6.14
N GLY A 136 2.70 33.65 -6.84
CA GLY A 136 2.73 33.65 -8.31
C GLY A 136 1.36 33.41 -8.94
N ASP A 137 1.28 32.47 -9.87
CA ASP A 137 0.07 32.11 -10.62
C ASP A 137 -0.80 31.02 -9.96
N ASP A 138 -0.56 30.71 -8.69
CA ASP A 138 -1.37 29.71 -7.98
C ASP A 138 -2.82 30.17 -7.86
N ASP A 139 -3.77 29.26 -8.15
CA ASP A 139 -5.21 29.49 -8.06
C ASP A 139 -5.90 28.58 -7.02
N LEU A 140 -5.16 27.61 -6.47
CA LEU A 140 -5.60 26.72 -5.41
C LEU A 140 -4.47 26.45 -4.42
N VAL A 141 -4.69 26.81 -3.16
CA VAL A 141 -3.80 26.49 -2.03
C VAL A 141 -4.55 25.67 -1.01
N VAL A 142 -3.97 24.55 -0.60
CA VAL A 142 -4.54 23.65 0.40
C VAL A 142 -3.50 23.38 1.48
N LYS A 143 -3.87 23.63 2.73
CA LYS A 143 -3.00 23.42 3.89
C LYS A 143 -3.80 22.95 5.10
N THR A 144 -3.13 22.44 6.12
CA THR A 144 -3.75 22.02 7.38
C THR A 144 -3.45 23.05 8.48
N ASN A 145 -4.34 23.16 9.45
CA ASN A 145 -4.14 24.03 10.59
C ASN A 145 -3.08 23.51 11.57
N ARG A 146 -2.85 22.20 11.56
CA ARG A 146 -1.86 21.51 12.40
C ARG A 146 -1.51 20.15 11.82
N ASP A 147 -0.48 19.50 12.36
CA ASP A 147 -0.20 18.09 12.06
C ASP A 147 -1.34 17.19 12.55
N ALA A 148 -1.64 16.14 11.81
CA ALA A 148 -2.71 15.21 12.17
C ALA A 148 -2.26 14.27 13.30
N LEU A 149 -2.89 14.37 14.45
CA LEU A 149 -2.74 13.45 15.57
C LEU A 149 -3.86 12.41 15.56
N PRO A 150 -3.59 11.15 15.89
CA PRO A 150 -4.63 10.15 15.98
C PRO A 150 -5.75 10.55 16.95
N ASP A 151 -7.01 10.28 16.56
CA ASP A 151 -8.22 10.61 17.31
C ASP A 151 -8.40 12.12 17.61
N GLN A 152 -7.80 12.96 16.76
CA GLN A 152 -7.98 14.40 16.84
C GLN A 152 -8.41 14.99 15.50
N ASP A 153 -9.02 16.17 15.60
CA ASP A 153 -9.46 16.93 14.43
C ASP A 153 -8.29 17.63 13.78
N VAL A 154 -8.32 17.68 12.47
CA VAL A 154 -7.46 18.51 11.63
C VAL A 154 -8.37 19.33 10.73
N VAL A 155 -8.09 20.63 10.60
CA VAL A 155 -8.82 21.49 9.68
C VAL A 155 -8.03 21.61 8.38
N LEU A 156 -8.66 21.21 7.27
CA LEU A 156 -8.17 21.44 5.92
C LEU A 156 -8.66 22.79 5.43
N ILE A 157 -7.74 23.71 5.25
CA ILE A 157 -7.96 25.07 4.76
C ILE A 157 -7.80 25.01 3.23
N SER A 158 -8.86 25.35 2.51
CA SER A 158 -8.85 25.40 1.05
C SER A 158 -9.06 26.86 0.62
N SER A 159 -8.02 27.47 0.06
CA SER A 159 -8.03 28.82 -0.50
C SER A 159 -8.04 28.71 -2.02
N TYR A 160 -8.94 29.39 -2.69
CA TYR A 160 -9.04 29.41 -4.15
C TYR A 160 -9.25 30.82 -4.68
N LYS A 161 -8.74 31.08 -5.89
CA LYS A 161 -8.69 32.41 -6.49
C LYS A 161 -9.19 32.38 -7.92
N ASN A 162 -10.00 33.38 -8.29
CA ASN A 162 -10.36 33.59 -9.69
C ASN A 162 -9.24 34.35 -10.40
N THR A 163 -8.42 33.65 -11.16
CA THR A 163 -7.35 34.24 -11.99
C THR A 163 -7.84 34.68 -13.38
N LYS A 164 -9.13 34.49 -13.68
CA LYS A 164 -9.70 34.87 -14.97
C LYS A 164 -10.10 36.36 -14.99
N PRO A 165 -10.10 37.01 -16.15
CA PRO A 165 -10.52 38.41 -16.28
C PRO A 165 -12.05 38.63 -16.27
N TYR A 166 -12.82 37.57 -15.96
CA TYR A 166 -14.30 37.60 -15.95
C TYR A 166 -14.84 36.83 -14.73
N VAL A 167 -16.11 37.08 -14.40
CA VAL A 167 -16.82 36.44 -13.31
C VAL A 167 -16.97 34.94 -13.60
N THR A 168 -16.60 34.10 -12.66
CA THR A 168 -16.62 32.64 -12.81
C THR A 168 -17.57 31.96 -11.84
N SER A 169 -18.08 30.80 -12.25
CA SER A 169 -18.81 29.85 -11.41
C SER A 169 -18.30 28.45 -11.74
N GLY A 170 -17.97 27.68 -10.72
CA GLY A 170 -17.28 26.41 -10.92
C GLY A 170 -17.49 25.42 -9.80
N LYS A 171 -16.54 24.49 -9.69
CA LYS A 171 -16.61 23.37 -8.73
C LYS A 171 -15.28 23.16 -8.02
N LEU A 172 -15.37 22.66 -6.81
CA LEU A 172 -14.26 22.22 -5.98
C LEU A 172 -14.53 20.78 -5.54
N TYR A 173 -13.57 19.91 -5.77
CA TYR A 173 -13.64 18.51 -5.36
C TYR A 173 -12.61 18.26 -4.28
N LEU A 174 -12.98 17.43 -3.30
CA LEU A 174 -12.07 16.81 -2.37
C LEU A 174 -12.23 15.30 -2.51
N PHE A 175 -11.13 14.59 -2.70
CA PHE A 175 -11.03 13.14 -2.64
C PHE A 175 -10.14 12.76 -1.46
N TYR A 176 -10.60 11.80 -0.66
CA TYR A 176 -9.91 11.37 0.55
C TYR A 176 -10.12 9.87 0.82
N ASN A 177 -9.38 9.31 1.78
CA ASN A 177 -9.34 7.89 2.08
C ASN A 177 -8.76 7.06 0.93
N ASP A 178 -7.44 7.23 0.71
CA ASP A 178 -6.68 6.53 -0.33
C ASP A 178 -6.82 5.01 -0.18
N THR A 179 -7.14 4.33 -1.28
CA THR A 179 -7.29 2.86 -1.35
C THR A 179 -5.99 2.10 -1.06
N GLU A 180 -4.85 2.77 -0.96
CA GLU A 180 -3.61 2.17 -0.48
C GLU A 180 -3.72 1.70 0.98
N PHE A 181 -4.57 2.34 1.79
CA PHE A 181 -4.90 1.93 3.15
C PHE A 181 -6.09 0.97 3.15
N LYS A 182 -6.10 0.04 4.10
CA LYS A 182 -7.16 -0.98 4.18
C LYS A 182 -8.52 -0.38 4.58
N GLU A 183 -8.49 0.57 5.50
CA GLU A 183 -9.67 1.22 6.07
C GLU A 183 -9.57 2.74 5.88
N ASP A 184 -10.63 3.45 6.20
CA ASP A 184 -10.67 4.90 6.08
C ASP A 184 -9.74 5.58 7.08
N ASN A 185 -9.03 6.59 6.60
CA ASN A 185 -8.07 7.35 7.41
C ASN A 185 -8.73 8.54 8.10
N PHE A 186 -9.72 9.14 7.45
CA PHE A 186 -10.42 10.33 7.91
C PHE A 186 -11.93 10.18 7.81
N VAL A 187 -12.62 10.81 8.75
CA VAL A 187 -14.05 11.11 8.68
C VAL A 187 -14.20 12.61 8.49
N LEU A 188 -14.93 13.03 7.45
CA LEU A 188 -15.27 14.44 7.25
C LEU A 188 -16.45 14.79 8.19
N GLU A 189 -16.20 15.59 9.22
CA GLU A 189 -17.20 15.95 10.23
C GLU A 189 -17.99 17.20 9.85
N GLU A 190 -17.30 18.26 9.40
CA GLU A 190 -17.91 19.54 9.15
C GLU A 190 -17.27 20.23 7.95
N THR A 191 -18.07 20.93 7.15
CA THR A 191 -17.62 21.84 6.10
C THR A 191 -18.24 23.21 6.34
N ARG A 192 -17.39 24.24 6.49
CA ARG A 192 -17.79 25.63 6.74
C ARG A 192 -17.56 26.45 5.49
N LEU A 193 -18.66 27.00 4.98
CA LEU A 193 -18.74 27.79 3.74
C LEU A 193 -19.18 29.19 4.09
N HIS A 194 -18.57 30.23 3.49
CA HIS A 194 -18.76 31.62 3.88
C HIS A 194 -19.16 32.58 2.74
N HIS A 195 -19.04 32.13 1.49
CA HIS A 195 -19.23 32.98 0.31
C HIS A 195 -20.38 32.50 -0.61
N GLY A 196 -21.33 31.77 -0.05
CA GLY A 196 -22.48 31.26 -0.80
C GLY A 196 -22.22 29.97 -1.56
N GLU A 197 -21.09 29.33 -1.28
CA GLU A 197 -20.81 27.98 -1.81
C GLU A 197 -21.86 26.99 -1.32
N ARG A 198 -22.02 25.89 -2.07
CA ARG A 198 -23.01 24.85 -1.75
C ARG A 198 -22.40 23.48 -1.89
N ILE A 199 -22.60 22.60 -0.92
CA ILE A 199 -22.28 21.19 -1.05
C ILE A 199 -23.32 20.55 -1.97
N THR A 200 -22.86 19.87 -3.00
CA THR A 200 -23.76 19.13 -3.91
C THR A 200 -23.67 17.63 -3.67
N ASN A 201 -24.83 16.98 -3.71
CA ASN A 201 -24.94 15.52 -3.69
C ASN A 201 -24.95 14.92 -5.10
N GLU A 202 -24.73 15.75 -6.13
CA GLU A 202 -24.59 15.25 -7.49
C GLU A 202 -23.35 14.38 -7.62
N GLY A 203 -23.42 13.39 -8.52
CA GLY A 203 -22.25 12.54 -8.80
C GLY A 203 -21.06 13.34 -9.31
N VAL A 204 -19.84 12.83 -9.12
CA VAL A 204 -18.58 13.48 -9.49
C VAL A 204 -18.56 13.99 -10.93
N PHE A 205 -19.22 13.28 -11.85
CA PHE A 205 -19.31 13.63 -13.28
C PHE A 205 -20.52 14.51 -13.65
N ALA A 206 -21.31 14.96 -12.69
CA ALA A 206 -22.46 15.77 -13.00
C ALA A 206 -22.07 17.07 -13.70
N GLY A 207 -22.63 17.32 -14.90
CA GLY A 207 -22.33 18.47 -15.74
C GLY A 207 -20.97 18.41 -16.46
N VAL A 208 -20.19 17.34 -16.28
CA VAL A 208 -18.97 17.11 -17.06
C VAL A 208 -19.33 16.29 -18.29
N VAL A 209 -19.16 16.86 -19.48
CA VAL A 209 -19.48 16.18 -20.75
C VAL A 209 -18.46 15.06 -20.97
N ARG A 210 -18.96 13.82 -21.05
CA ARG A 210 -18.16 12.67 -21.46
C ARG A 210 -18.20 12.54 -22.98
N ASP A 211 -17.34 13.26 -23.68
CA ASP A 211 -17.04 12.96 -25.07
C ASP A 211 -16.15 11.71 -25.17
N PHE A 212 -16.71 10.55 -24.85
CA PHE A 212 -16.05 9.28 -25.04
C PHE A 212 -16.62 8.59 -26.28
N ASP A 213 -16.05 8.84 -27.44
CA ASP A 213 -16.12 7.91 -28.57
C ASP A 213 -15.27 6.66 -28.21
N ARG A 214 -15.89 5.46 -28.26
CA ARG A 214 -15.27 4.17 -27.89
C ARG A 214 -13.95 3.88 -28.60
N ASN A 215 -13.71 4.47 -29.77
CA ASN A 215 -12.48 4.30 -30.53
C ASN A 215 -11.32 5.15 -30.00
N THR A 216 -11.61 6.27 -29.36
CA THR A 216 -10.61 7.12 -28.70
C THR A 216 -10.11 6.49 -27.40
N ALA A 217 -10.93 5.67 -26.74
CA ALA A 217 -10.58 5.01 -25.48
C ALA A 217 -9.45 3.97 -25.61
N ILE A 218 -9.32 3.31 -26.76
CA ILE A 218 -8.24 2.32 -27.01
C ILE A 218 -6.94 3.03 -27.39
N ALA A 219 -7.01 4.09 -28.18
CA ALA A 219 -5.85 4.92 -28.53
C ALA A 219 -5.36 5.72 -27.31
N SER A 220 -6.27 6.17 -26.42
CA SER A 220 -5.90 6.88 -25.19
C SER A 220 -5.24 5.96 -24.17
N ARG A 221 -5.61 4.68 -24.04
CA ARG A 221 -4.93 3.73 -23.15
C ARG A 221 -3.48 3.46 -23.52
N MET A 222 -3.14 3.41 -24.79
CA MET A 222 -1.73 3.29 -25.22
C MET A 222 -0.97 4.61 -25.08
N ASN A 223 -1.61 5.75 -25.36
CA ASN A 223 -1.06 7.06 -25.08
C ASN A 223 -0.99 7.34 -23.56
N GLU A 224 -1.87 6.79 -22.76
CA GLU A 224 -1.91 6.91 -21.29
C GLU A 224 -0.66 6.33 -20.62
N LEU A 225 -0.11 5.21 -21.09
CA LEU A 225 1.16 4.67 -20.60
C LEU A 225 2.36 5.58 -20.93
N ILE A 226 2.34 6.23 -22.10
CA ILE A 226 3.35 7.21 -22.53
C ILE A 226 3.13 8.55 -21.81
N PHE A 227 1.89 8.93 -21.60
CA PHE A 227 1.47 10.16 -20.93
C PHE A 227 1.74 10.11 -19.42
N ARG A 228 1.47 8.99 -18.74
CA ARG A 228 1.84 8.76 -17.30
C ARG A 228 3.33 8.94 -17.06
N SER A 229 4.19 8.66 -18.03
CA SER A 229 5.63 8.90 -17.90
C SER A 229 6.02 10.37 -18.06
N LYS A 230 5.23 11.19 -18.73
CA LYS A 230 5.46 12.64 -18.91
C LYS A 230 4.76 13.51 -17.85
N ILE A 231 3.60 13.08 -17.34
CA ILE A 231 2.81 13.82 -16.32
C ILE A 231 3.45 13.72 -14.91
N ALA A 232 4.44 12.86 -14.70
CA ALA A 232 5.19 12.84 -13.44
C ALA A 232 5.92 14.17 -13.12
N GLN A 233 5.94 15.13 -14.02
CA GLN A 233 6.63 16.41 -13.87
C GLN A 233 5.73 17.61 -13.48
N ASP A 234 4.43 17.58 -13.77
CA ASP A 234 3.50 18.63 -13.33
C ASP A 234 2.22 17.99 -12.77
N THR A 235 2.14 17.89 -11.44
CA THR A 235 1.00 17.31 -10.73
C THR A 235 -0.12 18.34 -10.50
N THR A 236 0.08 19.62 -10.84
CA THR A 236 -0.82 20.71 -10.49
C THR A 236 -1.81 21.10 -11.58
N LYS A 237 -1.48 20.90 -12.86
CA LYS A 237 -2.35 21.23 -14.01
C LYS A 237 -2.51 20.02 -14.93
N ARG A 238 -3.75 19.65 -15.21
CA ARG A 238 -4.10 18.54 -16.12
C ARG A 238 -5.15 19.01 -17.13
N ASP A 239 -4.97 18.65 -18.41
CA ASP A 239 -5.81 19.15 -19.51
C ASP A 239 -7.13 18.38 -19.69
N ASN A 240 -7.33 17.25 -18.99
CA ASN A 240 -8.51 16.39 -19.14
C ASN A 240 -9.20 16.13 -17.80
N LEU A 241 -10.20 16.93 -17.48
CA LEU A 241 -10.97 16.81 -16.24
C LEU A 241 -11.69 15.45 -16.09
N PRO A 242 -12.39 14.88 -17.10
CA PRO A 242 -13.01 13.57 -16.96
C PRO A 242 -12.04 12.47 -16.55
N LEU A 243 -10.86 12.42 -17.17
CA LEU A 243 -9.82 11.45 -16.85
C LEU A 243 -9.26 11.66 -15.44
N THR A 244 -9.06 12.92 -15.03
CA THR A 244 -8.61 13.27 -13.69
C THR A 244 -9.60 12.85 -12.61
N LEU A 245 -10.90 13.02 -12.87
CA LEU A 245 -11.96 12.60 -11.94
C LEU A 245 -12.06 11.07 -11.87
N GLU A 246 -11.95 10.35 -12.98
CA GLU A 246 -11.97 8.89 -13.03
C GLU A 246 -10.78 8.31 -12.24
N GLU A 247 -9.57 8.78 -12.49
CA GLU A 247 -8.38 8.39 -11.72
C GLU A 247 -8.54 8.67 -10.22
N SER A 248 -9.16 9.80 -9.88
CA SER A 248 -9.39 10.17 -8.48
C SER A 248 -10.42 9.27 -7.81
N GLN A 249 -11.50 8.88 -8.50
CA GLN A 249 -12.48 7.93 -7.96
C GLN A 249 -11.92 6.51 -7.80
N GLU A 250 -11.02 6.08 -8.69
CA GLU A 250 -10.35 4.78 -8.54
C GLU A 250 -9.38 4.76 -7.35
N ARG A 251 -8.75 5.91 -7.07
CA ARG A 251 -7.74 6.03 -6.02
C ARG A 251 -8.32 6.26 -4.64
N TYR A 252 -9.41 7.00 -4.52
CA TYR A 252 -9.99 7.43 -3.23
C TYR A 252 -11.39 6.87 -3.05
N ARG A 253 -11.70 6.43 -1.82
CA ARG A 253 -13.02 5.86 -1.48
C ARG A 253 -14.11 6.92 -1.34
N ASN A 254 -13.74 8.10 -0.85
CA ASN A 254 -14.67 9.15 -0.49
C ASN A 254 -14.38 10.42 -1.25
N HIS A 255 -15.43 11.18 -1.50
CA HIS A 255 -15.32 12.50 -2.13
C HIS A 255 -16.39 13.47 -1.61
N GLN A 256 -16.14 14.76 -1.76
CA GLN A 256 -17.09 15.83 -1.55
C GLN A 256 -16.97 16.82 -2.71
N VAL A 257 -18.11 17.30 -3.20
CA VAL A 257 -18.19 18.30 -4.27
C VAL A 257 -18.86 19.56 -3.74
N ILE A 258 -18.21 20.70 -3.98
CA ILE A 258 -18.72 22.03 -3.64
C ILE A 258 -18.85 22.82 -4.93
N THR A 259 -19.96 23.55 -5.07
CA THR A 259 -20.18 24.50 -6.16
C THR A 259 -20.06 25.91 -5.63
N PHE A 260 -19.48 26.80 -6.41
CA PHE A 260 -19.44 28.23 -6.14
C PHE A 260 -19.97 29.01 -7.33
N ASP A 261 -20.55 30.16 -7.08
CA ASP A 261 -21.11 31.04 -8.09
C ASP A 261 -20.54 32.45 -7.95
N ASP A 262 -20.59 33.22 -9.05
CA ASP A 262 -20.37 34.67 -9.12
C ASP A 262 -19.07 35.18 -8.50
N MET A 263 -17.97 34.43 -8.68
CA MET A 263 -16.66 34.83 -8.19
C MET A 263 -16.03 35.90 -9.10
N GLN A 264 -15.74 37.08 -8.53
CA GLN A 264 -15.21 38.21 -9.27
C GLN A 264 -13.75 38.01 -9.71
N PRO A 265 -13.29 38.68 -10.78
CA PRO A 265 -11.87 38.65 -11.16
C PRO A 265 -10.95 39.07 -10.00
N GLY A 266 -9.94 38.26 -9.70
CA GLY A 266 -9.00 38.50 -8.61
C GLY A 266 -9.53 38.19 -7.21
N GLU A 267 -10.79 37.83 -7.06
CA GLU A 267 -11.38 37.46 -5.77
C GLU A 267 -10.74 36.19 -5.19
N GLU A 268 -10.44 36.24 -3.90
CA GLU A 268 -9.94 35.11 -3.12
C GLU A 268 -11.00 34.70 -2.11
N ARG A 269 -11.23 33.37 -2.00
CA ARG A 269 -12.19 32.79 -1.05
C ARG A 269 -11.55 31.64 -0.31
N ASN A 270 -11.93 31.46 0.95
CA ASN A 270 -11.51 30.33 1.77
C ASN A 270 -12.75 29.60 2.26
N PHE A 271 -12.59 28.30 2.42
CA PHE A 271 -13.52 27.46 3.17
C PHE A 271 -12.76 26.38 3.92
N PHE A 272 -13.41 25.83 4.95
CA PHE A 272 -12.74 24.97 5.92
C PHE A 272 -13.47 23.64 6.03
N ARG A 273 -12.69 22.56 6.14
CA ARG A 273 -13.20 21.20 6.37
C ARG A 273 -12.55 20.61 7.61
N THR A 274 -13.35 20.17 8.56
CA THR A 274 -12.86 19.43 9.72
C THR A 274 -12.81 17.95 9.38
N LEU A 275 -11.63 17.39 9.42
CA LEU A 275 -11.35 15.97 9.22
C LEU A 275 -10.94 15.37 10.55
N LYS A 276 -11.63 14.34 11.01
CA LYS A 276 -11.25 13.57 12.19
C LYS A 276 -10.45 12.35 11.77
N THR A 277 -9.31 12.14 12.40
CA THR A 277 -8.48 10.96 12.17
C THR A 277 -9.15 9.73 12.80
N THR A 278 -9.16 8.62 12.06
CA THR A 278 -9.76 7.36 12.53
C THR A 278 -8.81 6.54 13.41
N PRO A 279 -9.30 5.57 14.20
CA PRO A 279 -8.45 4.64 14.95
C PRO A 279 -7.51 3.81 14.08
N GLU A 280 -7.79 3.65 12.78
CA GLU A 280 -6.88 2.98 11.84
C GLU A 280 -5.51 3.67 11.78
N MET A 281 -5.51 5.00 11.91
CA MET A 281 -4.29 5.81 11.94
C MET A 281 -3.39 5.53 13.16
N LEU A 282 -3.94 4.97 14.25
CA LEU A 282 -3.16 4.52 15.42
C LEU A 282 -2.24 3.34 15.08
N LYS A 283 -2.60 2.54 14.08
CA LYS A 283 -1.80 1.38 13.65
C LYS A 283 -0.54 1.79 12.90
N ASP A 284 -0.55 3.00 12.35
CA ASP A 284 0.55 3.52 11.54
C ASP A 284 0.78 5.01 11.75
N THR A 285 1.42 5.33 12.85
CA THR A 285 1.70 6.70 13.28
C THR A 285 2.83 7.39 12.52
N SER A 286 3.40 6.75 11.52
CA SER A 286 4.37 7.35 10.60
C SER A 286 3.86 7.43 9.16
N ALA A 287 2.57 7.16 8.93
CA ALA A 287 1.97 7.20 7.61
C ALA A 287 1.89 8.63 7.04
N ILE A 288 2.06 8.71 5.74
CA ILE A 288 1.73 9.89 4.93
C ILE A 288 0.46 9.54 4.16
N VAL A 289 -0.62 10.25 4.46
CA VAL A 289 -1.91 10.08 3.79
C VAL A 289 -2.09 11.19 2.78
N THR A 290 -2.52 10.85 1.59
CA THR A 290 -2.74 11.82 0.51
C THR A 290 -4.22 12.16 0.39
N LEU A 291 -4.52 13.45 0.30
CA LEU A 291 -5.81 13.99 -0.11
C LEU A 291 -5.64 14.66 -1.47
N ARG A 292 -6.65 14.62 -2.33
CA ARG A 292 -6.64 15.32 -3.61
C ARG A 292 -7.73 16.37 -3.66
N SER A 293 -7.33 17.62 -3.89
CA SER A 293 -8.25 18.71 -4.16
C SER A 293 -8.17 19.10 -5.64
N ILE A 294 -9.35 19.31 -6.26
CA ILE A 294 -9.43 19.74 -7.66
C ILE A 294 -10.28 21.00 -7.69
N TYR A 295 -9.72 22.05 -8.28
CA TYR A 295 -10.40 23.31 -8.53
C TYR A 295 -10.71 23.46 -10.01
N VAL A 296 -11.99 23.60 -10.33
CA VAL A 296 -12.49 23.83 -11.68
C VAL A 296 -13.04 25.24 -11.71
N PRO A 297 -12.28 26.21 -12.27
CA PRO A 297 -12.59 27.62 -12.14
C PRO A 297 -13.84 28.07 -12.93
N ASP A 298 -14.20 27.35 -14.00
CA ASP A 298 -15.34 27.70 -14.85
C ASP A 298 -16.06 26.46 -15.40
N LYS A 299 -17.24 26.70 -15.99
CA LYS A 299 -18.08 25.64 -16.60
C LYS A 299 -17.52 25.09 -17.91
N GLY A 300 -16.48 25.71 -18.48
CA GLY A 300 -15.82 25.22 -19.70
C GLY A 300 -14.93 24.02 -19.46
N TYR A 301 -14.56 23.76 -18.21
CA TYR A 301 -13.74 22.62 -17.76
C TYR A 301 -12.38 22.46 -18.45
N GLU A 302 -11.92 23.44 -19.20
CA GLU A 302 -10.67 23.37 -19.96
C GLU A 302 -9.42 23.54 -19.08
N ASN A 303 -9.55 24.28 -17.99
CA ASN A 303 -8.44 24.51 -17.08
C ASN A 303 -8.87 24.17 -15.66
N HIS A 304 -8.36 23.11 -15.12
CA HIS A 304 -8.56 22.72 -13.73
C HIS A 304 -7.21 22.50 -13.05
N THR A 305 -7.15 22.83 -11.76
CA THR A 305 -5.96 22.68 -10.94
C THR A 305 -6.13 21.49 -10.00
N VAL A 306 -5.12 20.62 -9.95
CA VAL A 306 -5.07 19.47 -9.06
C VAL A 306 -4.00 19.70 -8.01
N LYS A 307 -4.36 19.61 -6.73
CA LYS A 307 -3.45 19.71 -5.61
C LYS A 307 -3.52 18.46 -4.76
N ASP A 308 -2.45 17.67 -4.75
CA ASP A 308 -2.30 16.54 -3.86
C ASP A 308 -1.65 17.02 -2.55
N THR A 309 -2.40 16.94 -1.45
CA THR A 309 -1.94 17.37 -0.12
C THR A 309 -1.57 16.14 0.69
N GLU A 310 -0.34 16.08 1.16
CA GLU A 310 0.16 14.99 2.01
C GLU A 310 0.02 15.39 3.48
N ILE A 311 -0.74 14.60 4.23
CA ILE A 311 -0.93 14.75 5.68
C ILE A 311 -0.13 13.67 6.37
N GLU A 312 0.78 14.08 7.25
CA GLU A 312 1.55 13.17 8.08
C GLU A 312 0.83 12.92 9.39
N ILE A 313 0.72 11.64 9.77
CA ILE A 313 0.20 11.27 11.07
C ILE A 313 1.33 11.32 12.08
N VAL A 314 1.15 12.09 13.13
CA VAL A 314 2.14 12.28 14.19
C VAL A 314 1.61 11.75 15.53
N THR A 315 2.44 11.09 16.32
CA THR A 315 2.08 10.65 17.68
C THR A 315 2.48 11.67 18.75
N SER A 316 3.47 12.48 18.42
CA SER A 316 3.96 13.59 19.26
C SER A 316 4.36 14.73 18.36
N HIS A 317 4.35 15.94 18.86
CA HIS A 317 4.83 17.11 18.15
C HIS A 317 6.36 17.20 18.17
N ASP A 318 7.03 16.11 17.72
CA ASP A 318 8.46 16.13 17.47
C ASP A 318 8.67 16.67 16.03
N PRO A 319 9.27 17.84 15.85
CA PRO A 319 9.53 18.39 14.52
C PRO A 319 10.61 17.62 13.77
N ASN A 320 11.43 16.82 14.48
CA ASN A 320 12.48 15.99 13.91
C ASN A 320 11.95 14.62 13.62
N LYS A 321 11.32 14.40 12.46
CA LYS A 321 10.56 13.20 12.16
C LYS A 321 10.90 12.62 10.79
N MET A 322 10.93 11.29 10.70
CA MET A 322 10.96 10.56 9.45
C MET A 322 9.64 9.83 9.21
N SER A 323 9.03 10.07 8.05
CA SER A 323 7.75 9.50 7.64
C SER A 323 7.87 8.78 6.30
N THR A 324 6.95 7.84 6.01
CA THR A 324 6.84 7.16 4.72
C THR A 324 5.38 6.91 4.37
N ASN A 325 5.05 6.86 3.07
CA ASN A 325 3.71 6.53 2.59
C ASN A 325 3.41 5.02 2.55
N GLY A 326 4.29 4.18 3.05
CA GLY A 326 4.16 2.74 2.91
C GLY A 326 4.60 1.97 4.14
N THR A 327 3.86 2.07 5.24
CA THR A 327 4.18 1.33 6.45
C THR A 327 3.64 -0.10 6.41
N ILE A 328 2.53 -0.35 5.69
CA ILE A 328 2.00 -1.68 5.41
C ILE A 328 1.73 -1.79 3.90
N LEU A 329 2.61 -2.47 3.18
CA LEU A 329 2.54 -2.59 1.74
C LEU A 329 1.89 -3.89 1.29
N ASN A 330 1.04 -3.80 0.27
CA ASN A 330 0.60 -4.98 -0.45
C ASN A 330 1.75 -5.44 -1.35
N TYR A 331 2.27 -6.61 -1.03
CA TYR A 331 3.41 -7.19 -1.72
C TYR A 331 3.23 -7.39 -3.23
N ARG A 332 2.03 -7.65 -3.71
CA ARG A 332 1.75 -7.90 -5.14
C ARG A 332 2.14 -6.70 -6.02
N TRP A 333 2.02 -5.50 -5.49
CA TRP A 333 2.18 -4.25 -6.25
C TRP A 333 3.47 -3.50 -5.96
N VAL A 334 4.25 -3.95 -4.97
CA VAL A 334 5.45 -3.26 -4.49
C VAL A 334 6.48 -3.01 -5.59
N ARG A 335 6.67 -3.95 -6.51
CA ARG A 335 7.63 -3.80 -7.63
C ARG A 335 7.29 -2.64 -8.57
N LEU A 336 6.02 -2.26 -8.63
CA LEU A 336 5.53 -1.16 -9.49
C LEU A 336 5.49 0.17 -8.74
N LYS A 337 5.64 0.17 -7.41
CA LYS A 337 5.53 1.36 -6.57
C LYS A 337 6.88 1.97 -6.24
N ARG A 338 6.87 3.31 -6.14
CA ARG A 338 7.92 4.08 -5.49
C ARG A 338 7.49 4.37 -4.07
N LEU A 339 8.34 4.05 -3.10
CA LEU A 339 8.10 4.43 -1.72
C LEU A 339 8.56 5.88 -1.52
N LYS A 340 7.69 6.70 -0.95
CA LYS A 340 7.96 8.10 -0.65
C LYS A 340 8.39 8.23 0.80
N PHE A 341 9.38 9.05 1.04
CA PHE A 341 9.91 9.37 2.36
C PHE A 341 9.94 10.88 2.55
N LYS A 342 9.71 11.31 3.78
CA LYS A 342 9.87 12.69 4.20
C LYS A 342 10.65 12.72 5.50
N VAL A 343 11.74 13.47 5.53
CA VAL A 343 12.50 13.79 6.73
C VAL A 343 12.24 15.24 7.07
N ARG A 344 11.70 15.52 8.26
CA ARG A 344 11.50 16.85 8.80
C ARG A 344 12.55 17.14 9.87
N PHE A 345 12.93 18.39 9.99
CA PHE A 345 13.85 18.88 10.99
C PHE A 345 13.50 20.30 11.40
N GLN A 346 13.89 20.68 12.59
CA GLN A 346 13.73 22.04 13.10
C GLN A 346 15.02 22.48 13.81
N ASN A 347 15.48 23.69 13.50
CA ASN A 347 16.57 24.32 14.22
C ASN A 347 16.01 24.95 15.51
N ASP A 348 16.29 24.37 16.66
CA ASP A 348 15.88 24.84 17.98
C ASP A 348 16.95 25.71 18.68
N GLY A 349 18.04 26.02 17.97
CA GLY A 349 19.16 26.84 18.46
C GLY A 349 18.81 28.33 18.61
N GLU A 350 19.82 29.09 19.14
CA GLU A 350 19.76 30.53 19.31
C GLU A 350 20.19 31.30 18.07
N GLY A 351 20.72 30.64 17.06
CA GLY A 351 21.20 31.22 15.81
C GLY A 351 20.83 30.40 14.57
N PRO A 352 21.05 30.98 13.37
CA PRO A 352 20.72 30.29 12.13
C PRO A 352 21.69 29.16 11.83
N ALA A 353 21.18 28.05 11.29
CA ALA A 353 22.00 26.99 10.73
C ALA A 353 22.34 27.28 9.26
N ASN A 354 23.61 27.12 8.90
CA ASN A 354 24.13 27.36 7.56
C ASN A 354 24.35 26.05 6.77
N THR A 355 24.52 24.95 7.47
CA THR A 355 24.67 23.61 6.90
C THR A 355 23.83 22.62 7.67
N ILE A 356 23.02 21.84 6.96
CA ILE A 356 22.25 20.75 7.57
C ILE A 356 22.56 19.47 6.86
N ARG A 357 23.08 18.50 7.61
CA ARG A 357 23.39 17.16 7.08
C ARG A 357 22.43 16.13 7.66
N LEU A 358 21.76 15.41 6.77
CA LEU A 358 20.80 14.34 7.07
C LEU A 358 21.42 13.01 6.65
N GLU A 359 21.77 12.16 7.60
CA GLU A 359 22.26 10.80 7.34
C GLU A 359 21.08 9.82 7.52
N VAL A 360 20.54 9.37 6.42
CA VAL A 360 19.37 8.49 6.39
C VAL A 360 19.81 7.03 6.30
N ASP A 361 19.52 6.24 7.33
CA ASP A 361 19.68 4.80 7.28
C ASP A 361 18.77 4.20 6.20
N THR A 362 19.36 3.58 5.18
CA THR A 362 18.61 3.05 4.04
C THR A 362 18.88 1.56 3.90
N PRO A 363 17.87 0.69 4.18
CA PRO A 363 18.00 -0.75 4.02
C PRO A 363 18.38 -1.18 2.61
N GLU A 364 19.12 -2.29 2.49
CA GLU A 364 19.61 -2.84 1.21
C GLU A 364 18.50 -3.20 0.22
N MET A 365 17.27 -3.41 0.71
CA MET A 365 16.13 -3.73 -0.15
C MET A 365 15.70 -2.60 -1.09
N PHE A 366 16.15 -1.35 -0.85
CA PHE A 366 15.88 -0.21 -1.72
C PHE A 366 16.96 -0.03 -2.77
N ASP A 367 16.53 0.19 -4.01
CA ASP A 367 17.43 0.58 -5.09
C ASP A 367 17.72 2.08 -5.02
N LYS A 368 18.86 2.43 -4.42
CA LYS A 368 19.29 3.83 -4.24
C LYS A 368 19.58 4.56 -5.54
N GLN A 369 19.87 3.83 -6.63
CA GLN A 369 20.07 4.44 -7.95
C GLN A 369 18.77 5.04 -8.50
N THR A 370 17.63 4.58 -7.96
CA THR A 370 16.31 5.12 -8.32
C THR A 370 15.89 6.31 -7.44
N LEU A 371 16.79 6.83 -6.59
CA LEU A 371 16.50 7.98 -5.75
C LEU A 371 16.06 9.18 -6.59
N GLU A 372 14.95 9.79 -6.19
CA GLU A 372 14.42 11.00 -6.79
C GLU A 372 14.02 11.96 -5.66
N ILE A 373 14.62 13.14 -5.64
CA ILE A 373 14.26 14.22 -4.72
C ILE A 373 13.02 14.87 -5.29
N ARG A 374 11.96 14.95 -4.49
CA ARG A 374 10.65 15.45 -4.89
C ARG A 374 10.44 16.90 -4.50
N ASP A 375 10.89 17.24 -3.29
CA ASP A 375 10.62 18.54 -2.69
C ASP A 375 11.57 18.76 -1.51
N MET A 376 11.85 20.01 -1.17
CA MET A 376 12.70 20.35 -0.03
C MET A 376 12.44 21.79 0.47
N TYR A 377 12.69 21.99 1.74
CA TYR A 377 12.77 23.33 2.32
C TYR A 377 13.93 23.34 3.36
N PRO A 378 14.79 24.36 3.38
CA PRO A 378 14.84 25.52 2.48
C PRO A 378 14.99 25.14 1.01
N GLU A 379 14.23 25.84 0.14
CA GLU A 379 14.29 25.60 -1.29
C GLU A 379 15.65 25.99 -1.86
N CYS A 380 16.29 25.08 -2.57
CA CYS A 380 17.61 25.32 -3.17
C CYS A 380 17.84 24.42 -4.38
N ALA A 381 18.83 24.77 -5.18
CA ALA A 381 19.25 23.93 -6.32
C ALA A 381 19.92 22.63 -5.85
N ILE A 382 19.95 21.62 -6.72
CA ILE A 382 20.79 20.45 -6.50
C ILE A 382 22.24 20.83 -6.82
N CYS A 383 23.18 20.52 -5.90
CA CYS A 383 24.59 20.79 -6.11
C CYS A 383 25.13 20.04 -7.33
N PRO A 384 25.87 20.71 -8.23
CA PRO A 384 26.54 20.03 -9.35
C PRO A 384 27.64 19.11 -8.83
N LYS A 385 27.71 17.89 -9.40
CA LYS A 385 28.72 16.91 -9.01
C LYS A 385 30.14 17.41 -9.29
N GLY A 386 31.01 17.27 -8.29
CA GLY A 386 32.47 17.56 -8.43
C GLY A 386 32.81 19.04 -8.56
N ARG A 387 31.89 19.96 -8.30
CA ARG A 387 32.16 21.40 -8.38
C ARG A 387 31.63 22.10 -7.13
N GLU A 388 32.46 22.92 -6.49
CA GLU A 388 32.06 23.78 -5.40
C GLU A 388 31.34 25.01 -5.95
N VAL A 389 30.20 25.37 -5.32
CA VAL A 389 29.38 26.51 -5.73
C VAL A 389 29.20 27.51 -4.59
N ASN A 390 28.93 28.78 -4.94
CA ASN A 390 28.79 29.85 -3.96
C ASN A 390 27.34 30.18 -3.56
N TYR A 391 26.37 29.39 -4.07
CA TYR A 391 24.95 29.53 -3.76
C TYR A 391 24.44 28.36 -2.91
N SER A 392 23.25 28.50 -2.35
CA SER A 392 22.57 27.45 -1.57
C SER A 392 22.25 26.25 -2.45
N CYS A 393 22.67 25.06 -2.03
CA CYS A 393 22.32 23.84 -2.76
C CYS A 393 22.23 22.61 -1.87
N LEU A 394 21.51 21.58 -2.33
CA LEU A 394 21.42 20.27 -1.71
C LEU A 394 22.36 19.28 -2.41
N ASP A 395 23.34 18.79 -1.67
CA ASP A 395 24.25 17.73 -2.10
C ASP A 395 23.72 16.36 -1.65
N THR A 396 23.94 15.33 -2.48
CA THR A 396 23.47 13.97 -2.20
C THR A 396 24.55 12.94 -2.43
N ILE A 397 24.88 12.18 -1.39
CA ILE A 397 25.87 11.09 -1.43
C ILE A 397 25.14 9.77 -1.15
N LEU A 398 25.37 8.78 -2.02
CA LEU A 398 24.82 7.42 -1.87
C LEU A 398 25.91 6.49 -1.35
N GLU A 399 25.72 5.95 -0.15
CA GLU A 399 26.56 4.95 0.49
C GLU A 399 25.88 3.58 0.52
N LYS A 400 26.59 2.52 0.90
CA LYS A 400 26.04 1.16 0.93
C LYS A 400 24.74 1.04 1.74
N ASN A 401 24.69 1.64 2.93
CA ASN A 401 23.55 1.53 3.85
C ASN A 401 22.96 2.89 4.26
N LYS A 402 23.40 3.97 3.61
CA LYS A 402 22.97 5.33 3.93
C LYS A 402 22.76 6.17 2.67
N ILE A 403 21.91 7.15 2.80
CA ILE A 403 21.79 8.29 1.90
C ILE A 403 22.11 9.52 2.75
N ILE A 404 23.03 10.36 2.27
CA ILE A 404 23.42 11.58 2.96
C ILE A 404 22.96 12.76 2.12
N PHE A 405 22.04 13.55 2.68
CA PHE A 405 21.63 14.83 2.11
C PHE A 405 22.32 15.96 2.89
N THR A 406 22.96 16.87 2.20
CA THR A 406 23.64 18.02 2.82
C THR A 406 23.16 19.32 2.19
N PHE A 407 22.37 20.08 2.93
CA PHE A 407 22.07 21.46 2.60
C PHE A 407 23.31 22.31 2.88
N LYS A 408 23.79 23.01 1.89
CA LYS A 408 24.99 23.86 1.97
C LYS A 408 24.63 25.32 1.73
N LYS A 409 25.22 26.22 2.51
CA LYS A 409 25.06 27.68 2.37
C LYS A 409 23.61 28.14 2.42
N ILE A 410 22.81 27.54 3.32
CA ILE A 410 21.43 27.91 3.58
C ILE A 410 21.35 28.87 4.77
N TYR A 411 20.14 29.38 5.01
CA TYR A 411 19.81 30.13 6.20
C TYR A 411 18.52 29.55 6.80
N LEU A 412 18.63 28.77 7.86
CA LEU A 412 17.47 28.27 8.62
C LEU A 412 17.53 28.87 10.02
N PRO A 413 16.64 29.84 10.36
CA PRO A 413 16.68 30.49 11.66
C PRO A 413 16.42 29.51 12.79
N GLY A 414 16.89 29.86 13.99
CA GLY A 414 16.64 29.08 15.20
C GLY A 414 15.36 29.54 15.92
N THR A 415 14.70 28.61 16.61
CA THR A 415 13.46 28.93 17.36
C THR A 415 13.68 29.89 18.52
N SER A 416 14.89 29.90 19.08
CA SER A 416 15.31 30.82 20.18
C SER A 416 16.06 32.03 19.66
N GLN A 417 16.19 32.20 18.36
CA GLN A 417 16.85 33.33 17.75
C GLN A 417 16.03 34.63 17.93
N LYS A 418 16.71 35.71 18.31
CA LYS A 418 16.08 37.03 18.51
C LYS A 418 15.47 37.54 17.20
N GLY A 419 14.19 37.93 17.23
CA GLY A 419 13.47 38.46 16.07
C GLY A 419 12.69 37.37 15.25
N VAL A 420 12.76 36.12 15.61
CA VAL A 420 11.96 35.04 15.00
C VAL A 420 10.59 34.98 15.69
N THR A 421 9.56 35.45 15.00
CA THR A 421 8.17 35.44 15.47
C THR A 421 7.40 34.21 14.98
N GLU A 422 7.71 33.75 13.78
CA GLU A 422 7.09 32.58 13.17
C GLU A 422 7.99 31.35 13.32
N LYS A 423 7.61 30.45 14.20
CA LYS A 423 8.40 29.22 14.46
C LYS A 423 8.35 28.21 13.29
N ASP A 424 7.40 28.33 12.39
CA ASP A 424 7.38 27.51 11.17
C ASP A 424 8.53 27.82 10.22
N SER A 425 9.04 29.06 10.23
CA SER A 425 10.23 29.45 9.45
C SER A 425 11.51 28.74 9.88
N THR A 426 11.52 28.12 11.07
CA THR A 426 12.67 27.38 11.62
C THR A 426 12.67 25.90 11.26
N LYS A 427 11.62 25.43 10.59
CA LYS A 427 11.44 24.05 10.15
C LYS A 427 11.97 23.85 8.74
N GLY A 428 12.48 22.65 8.47
CA GLY A 428 12.88 22.25 7.14
C GLY A 428 12.49 20.79 6.87
N PHE A 429 12.55 20.41 5.61
CA PHE A 429 12.31 19.02 5.22
C PHE A 429 13.01 18.67 3.91
N VAL A 430 13.17 17.35 3.69
CA VAL A 430 13.48 16.78 2.39
C VAL A 430 12.47 15.65 2.09
N ARG A 431 11.85 15.68 0.91
CA ARG A 431 11.00 14.61 0.37
C ARG A 431 11.74 13.91 -0.74
N TYR A 432 11.76 12.60 -0.69
CA TYR A 432 12.37 11.79 -1.74
C TYR A 432 11.61 10.49 -1.93
N SER A 433 11.84 9.84 -3.06
CA SER A 433 11.23 8.55 -3.37
C SER A 433 12.25 7.58 -3.94
N MET A 434 12.05 6.28 -3.67
CA MET A 434 12.89 5.19 -4.19
C MET A 434 12.02 4.01 -4.58
N LYS A 435 12.54 3.17 -5.49
CA LYS A 435 11.98 1.85 -5.79
C LYS A 435 12.61 0.78 -4.92
N PHE A 436 11.91 -0.34 -4.80
CA PHE A 436 12.54 -1.54 -4.25
C PHE A 436 13.48 -2.16 -5.29
N GLY A 437 14.57 -2.74 -4.81
CA GLY A 437 15.49 -3.50 -5.65
C GLY A 437 14.84 -4.77 -6.20
N ASP A 438 15.42 -5.33 -7.26
CA ASP A 438 14.84 -6.48 -7.95
C ASP A 438 14.82 -7.74 -7.09
N ASP A 439 15.75 -7.89 -6.16
CA ASP A 439 15.93 -9.08 -5.33
C ASP A 439 15.74 -8.84 -3.83
N PHE A 440 14.71 -8.07 -3.47
CA PHE A 440 14.41 -7.83 -2.07
C PHE A 440 13.57 -8.93 -1.43
N HIS A 441 13.72 -9.09 -0.12
CA HIS A 441 12.94 -10.01 0.70
C HIS A 441 11.87 -9.26 1.48
N LYS A 442 10.72 -9.94 1.73
CA LYS A 442 9.65 -9.42 2.58
C LYS A 442 10.03 -9.33 4.06
N GLN A 443 11.01 -8.57 4.39
CA GLN A 443 11.39 -8.33 5.77
C GLN A 443 10.92 -6.96 6.20
N LYS A 444 10.46 -6.85 7.45
CA LYS A 444 10.24 -5.57 8.09
C LYS A 444 11.53 -4.77 8.00
N THR A 445 11.47 -3.56 7.46
CA THR A 445 12.59 -2.64 7.47
C THR A 445 12.33 -1.48 8.39
N VAL A 446 13.41 -0.93 8.89
CA VAL A 446 13.40 0.21 9.79
C VAL A 446 14.43 1.19 9.29
N SER A 447 14.04 2.44 9.15
CA SER A 447 14.91 3.54 8.77
C SER A 447 14.78 4.66 9.77
N ARG A 448 15.84 5.39 10.03
CA ARG A 448 15.85 6.62 10.81
C ARG A 448 16.87 7.59 10.23
N THR A 449 16.81 8.83 10.61
CA THR A 449 17.74 9.86 10.16
C THR A 449 18.48 10.47 11.34
N ALA A 450 19.78 10.64 11.21
CA ALA A 450 20.59 11.50 12.06
C ALA A 450 20.68 12.88 11.42
N ILE A 451 20.30 13.92 12.14
CA ILE A 451 20.24 15.32 11.69
C ILE A 451 21.36 16.10 12.37
N TYR A 452 22.25 16.69 11.60
CA TYR A 452 23.35 17.51 12.08
C TYR A 452 23.12 18.97 11.65
N PHE A 453 23.05 19.88 12.60
CA PHE A 453 23.04 21.32 12.35
C PHE A 453 24.44 21.86 12.53
N ASP A 454 25.08 22.32 11.44
CA ASP A 454 26.46 22.80 11.40
C ASP A 454 27.45 21.76 11.98
N LYS A 455 28.02 22.04 13.16
CA LYS A 455 28.99 21.18 13.85
C LYS A 455 28.43 20.55 15.13
N ASN A 456 27.11 20.68 15.37
CA ASN A 456 26.50 20.19 16.59
C ASN A 456 26.35 18.66 16.60
N GLU A 457 26.09 18.10 17.77
CA GLU A 457 25.73 16.70 17.97
C GLU A 457 24.45 16.35 17.17
N PRO A 458 24.34 15.10 16.67
CA PRO A 458 23.18 14.72 15.88
C PRO A 458 21.92 14.56 16.70
N ILE A 459 20.79 15.03 16.16
CA ILE A 459 19.45 14.73 16.62
C ILE A 459 18.91 13.56 15.79
N PHE A 460 18.32 12.56 16.45
CA PHE A 460 17.78 11.40 15.75
C PHE A 460 16.27 11.48 15.60
N THR A 461 15.76 11.19 14.40
CA THR A 461 14.33 11.05 14.18
C THR A 461 13.78 9.76 14.81
N ASN A 462 12.46 9.62 14.84
CA ASN A 462 11.79 8.34 15.07
C ASN A 462 12.22 7.30 14.01
N TYR A 463 11.91 6.04 14.30
CA TYR A 463 12.04 4.97 13.30
C TYR A 463 10.82 4.95 12.37
N SER A 464 11.07 5.07 11.08
CA SER A 464 10.10 4.80 10.02
C SER A 464 10.16 3.32 9.66
N THR A 465 9.03 2.62 9.75
CA THR A 465 8.95 1.17 9.57
C THR A 465 8.13 0.82 8.34
N THR A 466 8.68 0.00 7.45
CA THR A 466 7.95 -0.60 6.34
C THR A 466 7.69 -2.08 6.62
N ARG A 467 6.43 -2.50 6.57
CA ARG A 467 5.97 -3.89 6.76
C ARG A 467 5.23 -4.34 5.51
N PHE A 468 5.14 -5.66 5.34
CA PHE A 468 4.35 -6.23 4.25
C PHE A 468 3.10 -6.90 4.83
N MET A 469 1.97 -6.73 4.14
CA MET A 469 0.71 -7.39 4.53
C MET A 469 0.93 -8.91 4.55
N THR A 470 0.47 -9.54 5.61
CA THR A 470 0.32 -10.99 5.65
C THR A 470 -0.89 -11.35 4.79
N GLY A 471 -0.70 -12.20 3.80
CA GLY A 471 -1.76 -12.64 2.92
C GLY A 471 -1.56 -14.07 2.49
N ILE A 472 -2.56 -14.62 1.84
CA ILE A 472 -2.54 -15.93 1.22
C ILE A 472 -2.37 -15.76 -0.29
N SER A 473 -1.41 -16.46 -0.89
CA SER A 473 -1.25 -16.57 -2.33
C SER A 473 -1.98 -17.83 -2.81
N ILE A 474 -2.93 -17.64 -3.71
CA ILE A 474 -3.61 -18.72 -4.41
C ILE A 474 -3.00 -18.81 -5.80
N GLY A 475 -2.81 -20.02 -6.32
CA GLY A 475 -2.36 -20.24 -7.69
C GLY A 475 -3.20 -21.31 -8.37
N ALA A 476 -3.40 -21.14 -9.68
CA ALA A 476 -3.91 -22.20 -10.55
C ALA A 476 -2.73 -22.97 -11.15
N LYS A 477 -2.80 -24.30 -11.16
CA LYS A 477 -1.76 -25.19 -11.68
C LYS A 477 -2.40 -26.21 -12.61
N ALA A 478 -1.81 -26.40 -13.79
CA ALA A 478 -2.24 -27.43 -14.74
C ALA A 478 -1.04 -27.99 -15.48
N GLY A 479 -1.13 -29.25 -15.92
CA GLY A 479 -0.04 -29.88 -16.59
C GLY A 479 -0.30 -31.32 -17.00
N TYR A 480 0.80 -31.98 -17.29
CA TYR A 480 0.85 -33.35 -17.72
C TYR A 480 1.75 -34.20 -16.80
N MET A 481 1.31 -35.41 -16.50
CA MET A 481 2.07 -36.38 -15.71
C MET A 481 2.54 -37.53 -16.63
N PHE A 482 3.83 -37.71 -16.62
CA PHE A 482 4.45 -38.85 -17.31
C PHE A 482 4.82 -39.93 -16.28
N ASN A 483 4.31 -41.14 -16.46
CA ASN A 483 4.56 -42.28 -15.58
C ASN A 483 5.50 -43.27 -16.30
N PRO A 484 6.83 -43.23 -16.07
CA PRO A 484 7.75 -44.20 -16.63
C PRO A 484 7.38 -45.62 -16.18
N GLY A 485 7.35 -46.55 -17.08
CA GLY A 485 6.96 -47.95 -16.80
C GLY A 485 5.49 -48.25 -17.01
N LEU A 486 4.68 -47.31 -17.46
CA LEU A 486 3.33 -47.55 -17.95
C LEU A 486 3.26 -47.19 -19.45
N ASP A 487 3.03 -48.16 -20.29
CA ASP A 487 2.92 -47.98 -21.74
C ASP A 487 1.65 -47.16 -22.08
N ASN A 488 1.74 -46.31 -23.11
CA ASN A 488 0.63 -45.49 -23.58
C ASN A 488 -0.05 -44.65 -22.49
N SER A 489 0.67 -44.31 -21.42
CA SER A 489 0.16 -43.50 -20.30
C SER A 489 -0.11 -42.08 -20.70
N ARG A 490 -1.34 -41.60 -20.46
CA ARG A 490 -1.76 -40.21 -20.61
C ARG A 490 -2.44 -39.77 -19.34
N GLU A 491 -1.86 -38.77 -18.67
CA GLU A 491 -2.44 -38.22 -17.46
C GLU A 491 -2.32 -36.71 -17.45
N TYR A 492 -3.45 -36.02 -17.52
CA TYR A 492 -3.56 -34.56 -17.44
C TYR A 492 -4.09 -34.17 -16.07
N PHE A 493 -3.59 -33.08 -15.52
CA PHE A 493 -4.05 -32.58 -14.23
C PHE A 493 -4.29 -31.08 -14.20
N ALA A 494 -5.19 -30.69 -13.34
CA ALA A 494 -5.41 -29.28 -12.97
C ALA A 494 -5.77 -29.17 -11.50
N GLY A 495 -5.51 -28.02 -10.90
CA GLY A 495 -5.84 -27.78 -9.52
C GLY A 495 -5.34 -26.45 -8.98
N VAL A 496 -5.36 -26.35 -7.66
CA VAL A 496 -5.05 -25.11 -6.95
C VAL A 496 -3.87 -25.30 -6.01
N THR A 497 -3.16 -24.19 -5.79
CA THR A 497 -2.09 -24.14 -4.81
C THR A 497 -2.37 -23.00 -3.81
N ILE A 498 -1.97 -23.20 -2.57
CA ILE A 498 -2.12 -22.19 -1.52
C ILE A 498 -0.80 -22.08 -0.76
N SER A 499 -0.38 -20.85 -0.50
CA SER A 499 0.84 -20.55 0.26
C SER A 499 0.72 -19.24 1.01
N PRO A 500 1.36 -19.10 2.19
CA PRO A 500 1.41 -17.82 2.88
C PRO A 500 2.36 -16.84 2.20
N PHE A 501 1.96 -15.57 2.17
CA PHE A 501 2.78 -14.48 1.66
C PHE A 501 3.88 -14.00 2.63
N LYS A 502 4.39 -14.84 3.49
CA LYS A 502 5.28 -14.39 4.58
C LYS A 502 6.75 -14.21 4.22
N SER A 503 7.23 -14.94 3.25
CA SER A 503 8.65 -14.90 2.89
C SER A 503 8.83 -15.07 1.39
N TYR A 504 9.88 -14.44 0.85
CA TYR A 504 10.19 -14.58 -0.55
C TYR A 504 11.25 -15.59 -0.84
N LYS A 505 12.19 -15.78 0.08
CA LYS A 505 13.23 -16.75 -0.14
C LYS A 505 12.71 -18.15 0.05
N GLY A 506 12.01 -18.42 1.14
CA GLY A 506 11.45 -19.75 1.42
C GLY A 506 10.04 -19.65 1.97
N TYR A 507 9.15 -20.55 1.53
CA TYR A 507 7.77 -20.61 1.99
C TYR A 507 7.21 -22.02 1.86
N LEU A 508 6.18 -22.32 2.66
CA LEU A 508 5.43 -23.56 2.57
C LEU A 508 4.28 -23.40 1.58
N GLN A 509 3.99 -24.45 0.81
CA GLN A 509 2.91 -24.48 -0.15
C GLN A 509 2.16 -25.81 -0.03
N ALA A 510 0.84 -25.76 -0.03
CA ALA A 510 -0.04 -26.90 -0.18
C ALA A 510 -0.67 -26.89 -1.57
N GLU A 511 -1.01 -28.08 -2.11
CA GLU A 511 -1.61 -28.22 -3.43
C GLU A 511 -2.74 -29.28 -3.37
N LEU A 512 -3.81 -29.01 -4.11
CA LEU A 512 -4.88 -29.95 -4.39
C LEU A 512 -5.06 -30.02 -5.91
N LEU A 513 -4.80 -31.19 -6.48
CA LEU A 513 -4.83 -31.42 -7.91
C LEU A 513 -5.80 -32.58 -8.22
N PHE A 514 -6.48 -32.48 -9.34
CA PHE A 514 -7.30 -33.53 -9.93
C PHE A 514 -6.70 -33.92 -11.26
N SER A 515 -6.64 -35.21 -11.53
CA SER A 515 -6.15 -35.75 -12.82
C SER A 515 -7.15 -36.65 -13.48
N ALA A 516 -7.10 -36.68 -14.81
CA ALA A 516 -7.73 -37.70 -15.64
C ALA A 516 -6.62 -38.54 -16.23
N LYS A 517 -6.65 -39.84 -15.94
CA LYS A 517 -5.65 -40.82 -16.38
C LYS A 517 -6.24 -41.83 -17.36
N SER A 518 -5.40 -42.25 -18.31
CA SER A 518 -5.66 -43.34 -19.19
C SER A 518 -4.33 -44.06 -19.50
N PHE A 519 -4.25 -45.35 -19.27
CA PHE A 519 -3.07 -46.13 -19.62
C PHE A 519 -3.43 -47.53 -20.03
N GLU A 520 -2.54 -48.15 -20.76
CA GLU A 520 -2.66 -49.54 -21.26
C GLU A 520 -1.41 -50.31 -20.86
N THR A 521 -1.59 -51.46 -20.29
CA THR A 521 -0.49 -52.38 -19.93
C THR A 521 -0.66 -53.67 -20.70
N LEU A 522 0.38 -54.06 -21.40
CA LEU A 522 0.44 -55.32 -22.16
C LEU A 522 1.36 -56.29 -21.40
N LYS A 523 0.86 -57.48 -21.14
CA LYS A 523 1.66 -58.57 -20.55
C LYS A 523 1.52 -59.80 -21.42
N ASN A 524 2.64 -60.35 -21.76
CA ASN A 524 2.70 -61.63 -22.55
C ASN A 524 3.26 -62.75 -21.67
N PHE A 525 2.56 -63.81 -21.60
CA PHE A 525 2.97 -65.02 -20.90
C PHE A 525 2.97 -66.18 -21.91
N GLU A 526 3.96 -67.03 -21.85
CA GLU A 526 4.06 -68.24 -22.67
C GLU A 526 4.13 -69.45 -21.73
N THR A 527 3.26 -70.37 -21.94
CA THR A 527 3.25 -71.66 -21.20
C THR A 527 3.43 -72.75 -22.18
N ILE A 528 4.45 -73.59 -21.98
CA ILE A 528 4.78 -74.72 -22.82
C ILE A 528 4.57 -75.97 -22.00
N SER A 529 3.75 -76.88 -22.49
CA SER A 529 3.52 -78.25 -21.93
C SER A 529 3.87 -79.26 -22.97
N THR A 530 4.80 -80.18 -22.65
CA THR A 530 5.23 -81.23 -23.58
C THR A 530 4.71 -82.59 -23.11
N ASN A 531 4.05 -83.33 -23.98
CA ASN A 531 3.54 -84.70 -23.68
C ASN A 531 4.58 -85.73 -23.91
N ASP A 532 4.24 -87.00 -23.53
CA ASP A 532 5.14 -88.13 -23.64
C ASP A 532 5.52 -88.51 -25.10
N LEU A 533 4.85 -87.94 -26.08
CA LEU A 533 5.12 -88.16 -27.52
C LEU A 533 6.04 -87.03 -28.09
N GLY A 534 6.55 -86.15 -27.25
CA GLY A 534 7.42 -85.01 -27.63
C GLY A 534 6.67 -83.86 -28.34
N ILE A 535 5.34 -83.93 -28.37
CA ILE A 535 4.51 -82.77 -28.87
C ILE A 535 4.39 -81.76 -27.80
N SER A 536 4.76 -80.51 -28.09
CA SER A 536 4.66 -79.40 -27.17
C SER A 536 3.43 -78.55 -27.50
N GLU A 537 2.58 -78.36 -26.49
CA GLU A 537 1.46 -77.46 -26.53
C GLU A 537 1.97 -76.10 -26.03
N ILE A 538 1.82 -75.05 -26.83
CA ILE A 538 2.28 -73.70 -26.55
C ILE A 538 1.04 -72.78 -26.42
N LEU A 539 0.78 -72.31 -25.22
CA LEU A 539 -0.26 -71.30 -24.96
C LEU A 539 0.40 -69.98 -24.76
N GLN A 540 0.20 -69.03 -25.70
CA GLN A 540 0.61 -67.64 -25.57
C GLN A 540 -0.58 -66.81 -25.06
N LEU A 541 -0.47 -66.35 -23.85
CA LEU A 541 -1.47 -65.42 -23.22
C LEU A 541 -1.04 -64.03 -23.37
N THR A 542 -1.85 -63.21 -24.05
CA THR A 542 -1.70 -61.77 -24.11
C THR A 542 -2.77 -61.09 -23.26
N GLU A 543 -2.37 -60.53 -22.19
CA GLU A 543 -3.25 -59.74 -21.28
C GLU A 543 -3.09 -58.25 -21.58
N VAL A 544 -4.18 -57.65 -22.04
CA VAL A 544 -4.27 -56.19 -22.29
C VAL A 544 -5.13 -55.55 -21.21
N ASN A 545 -4.52 -54.80 -20.31
CA ASN A 545 -5.23 -54.08 -19.26
C ASN A 545 -5.33 -52.60 -19.62
N LYS A 546 -6.56 -52.10 -19.84
CA LYS A 546 -6.86 -50.69 -20.08
C LYS A 546 -7.48 -50.08 -18.82
N GLU A 547 -6.86 -49.05 -18.27
CA GLU A 547 -7.37 -48.36 -17.11
C GLU A 547 -7.65 -46.88 -17.45
N ASN A 548 -8.87 -46.43 -17.12
CA ASN A 548 -9.27 -45.05 -17.21
C ASN A 548 -9.80 -44.61 -15.84
N GLY A 549 -9.41 -43.43 -15.39
CA GLY A 549 -9.83 -42.97 -14.07
C GLY A 549 -9.61 -41.52 -13.80
N ILE A 550 -10.17 -41.10 -12.68
CA ILE A 550 -9.96 -39.76 -12.09
C ILE A 550 -9.27 -39.95 -10.76
N SER A 551 -8.14 -39.27 -10.59
CA SER A 551 -7.37 -39.30 -9.36
C SER A 551 -7.29 -37.91 -8.71
N THR A 552 -7.15 -37.89 -7.40
CA THR A 552 -6.86 -36.67 -6.64
C THR A 552 -5.46 -36.78 -6.06
N TYR A 553 -4.73 -35.65 -6.15
CA TYR A 553 -3.41 -35.50 -5.57
C TYR A 553 -3.45 -34.42 -4.52
N LEU A 554 -3.07 -34.76 -3.31
CA LEU A 554 -2.90 -33.86 -2.21
C LEU A 554 -1.42 -33.67 -1.89
N VAL A 555 -0.93 -32.45 -1.95
CA VAL A 555 0.38 -32.09 -1.42
C VAL A 555 0.12 -31.31 -0.13
N PRO A 556 0.10 -31.96 1.03
CA PRO A 556 -0.23 -31.28 2.27
C PRO A 556 0.83 -30.26 2.66
N LEU A 557 2.08 -30.55 2.30
CA LEU A 557 3.21 -29.69 2.63
C LEU A 557 4.34 -29.84 1.60
N SER A 558 4.74 -28.70 1.03
CA SER A 558 5.98 -28.57 0.28
C SER A 558 6.72 -27.32 0.69
N TYR A 559 8.04 -27.38 0.74
CA TYR A 559 8.89 -26.24 0.92
C TYR A 559 9.39 -25.74 -0.42
N ARG A 560 9.17 -24.47 -0.71
CA ARG A 560 9.63 -23.78 -1.93
C ARG A 560 10.70 -22.77 -1.57
N TYR A 561 11.79 -22.74 -2.33
CA TYR A 561 12.89 -21.80 -2.17
C TYR A 561 13.14 -21.08 -3.48
N ASN A 562 12.97 -19.76 -3.48
CA ASN A 562 13.21 -18.89 -4.63
C ASN A 562 14.69 -18.52 -4.66
N LEU A 563 15.43 -19.01 -5.65
CA LEU A 563 16.84 -18.63 -5.88
C LEU A 563 16.91 -17.16 -6.27
N ASN A 564 16.01 -16.72 -7.16
CA ASN A 564 15.84 -15.34 -7.59
C ASN A 564 14.36 -15.11 -7.97
N ASN A 565 14.07 -14.02 -8.68
CA ASN A 565 12.71 -13.68 -9.14
C ASN A 565 12.16 -14.66 -10.19
N PHE A 566 13.02 -15.40 -10.88
CA PHE A 566 12.68 -16.19 -12.05
C PHE A 566 12.90 -17.69 -11.86
N VAL A 567 13.64 -18.13 -10.85
CA VAL A 567 13.97 -19.53 -10.61
C VAL A 567 13.66 -19.91 -9.17
N ALA A 568 12.93 -21.00 -9.00
CA ALA A 568 12.62 -21.59 -7.70
C ALA A 568 12.84 -23.11 -7.73
N VAL A 569 13.24 -23.64 -6.59
CA VAL A 569 13.32 -25.10 -6.33
C VAL A 569 12.40 -25.45 -5.17
N GLY A 570 11.99 -26.70 -5.08
CA GLY A 570 11.15 -27.14 -3.98
C GLY A 570 11.14 -28.64 -3.80
N ALA A 571 10.78 -29.05 -2.58
CA ALA A 571 10.61 -30.44 -2.22
C ALA A 571 9.38 -30.59 -1.30
N GLY A 572 8.79 -31.78 -1.29
CA GLY A 572 7.61 -32.03 -0.47
C GLY A 572 7.11 -33.44 -0.54
N VAL A 573 5.96 -33.67 0.07
CA VAL A 573 5.25 -34.95 0.11
C VAL A 573 3.99 -34.86 -0.74
N GLN A 574 3.71 -35.92 -1.51
CA GLN A 574 2.53 -36.04 -2.34
C GLN A 574 1.76 -37.31 -1.95
N LEU A 575 0.45 -37.16 -1.80
CA LEU A 575 -0.49 -38.28 -1.60
C LEU A 575 -1.40 -38.34 -2.81
N LYS A 576 -1.78 -39.53 -3.23
CA LYS A 576 -2.70 -39.79 -4.33
C LYS A 576 -3.75 -40.78 -3.91
N VAL A 577 -4.97 -40.60 -4.39
CA VAL A 577 -6.06 -41.57 -4.32
C VAL A 577 -6.86 -41.52 -5.62
N ASP A 578 -7.19 -42.68 -6.15
CA ASP A 578 -8.08 -42.80 -7.30
C ASP A 578 -9.53 -42.65 -6.82
N LEU A 579 -10.19 -41.57 -7.24
CA LEU A 579 -11.59 -41.32 -6.91
C LEU A 579 -12.53 -42.30 -7.63
N SER A 580 -12.20 -42.62 -8.88
CA SER A 580 -12.92 -43.56 -9.71
C SER A 580 -11.95 -44.14 -10.73
N SER A 581 -11.88 -45.46 -10.84
CA SER A 581 -11.10 -46.17 -11.84
C SER A 581 -11.98 -47.26 -12.51
N THR A 582 -11.90 -47.34 -13.82
CA THR A 582 -12.51 -48.39 -14.62
C THR A 582 -11.39 -49.14 -15.31
N CYS A 583 -11.27 -50.43 -15.07
CA CYS A 583 -10.32 -51.27 -15.76
C CYS A 583 -11.07 -52.24 -16.69
N VAL A 584 -10.48 -52.48 -17.84
CA VAL A 584 -10.92 -53.50 -18.80
C VAL A 584 -9.73 -54.39 -19.05
N SER A 585 -9.82 -55.66 -18.63
CA SER A 585 -8.81 -56.70 -18.87
C SER A 585 -9.30 -57.59 -20.00
N GLU A 586 -8.55 -57.63 -21.07
CA GLU A 586 -8.79 -58.50 -22.22
C GLU A 586 -7.65 -59.51 -22.27
N THR A 587 -7.95 -60.80 -22.05
CA THR A 587 -6.98 -61.87 -22.12
C THR A 587 -7.25 -62.64 -23.38
N ILE A 588 -6.27 -62.67 -24.26
CA ILE A 588 -6.27 -63.44 -25.54
C ILE A 588 -5.28 -64.57 -25.36
N GLY A 589 -5.77 -65.77 -25.48
CA GLY A 589 -4.96 -66.99 -25.48
C GLY A 589 -4.86 -67.54 -26.88
N GLU A 590 -3.66 -67.58 -27.42
CA GLU A 590 -3.36 -68.20 -28.72
C GLU A 590 -2.71 -69.55 -28.48
N TYR A 591 -3.34 -70.58 -29.02
CA TYR A 591 -2.91 -71.98 -28.85
C TYR A 591 -2.16 -72.43 -30.07
N SER A 592 -1.00 -73.05 -29.88
CA SER A 592 -0.16 -73.61 -30.93
C SER A 592 0.41 -74.95 -30.49
N ILE A 593 0.59 -75.87 -31.43
CA ILE A 593 1.19 -77.22 -31.21
C ILE A 593 2.50 -77.26 -31.98
N ASP A 594 3.58 -77.63 -31.27
CA ASP A 594 4.88 -77.85 -31.90
C ASP A 594 5.06 -79.42 -32.05
N ILE A 595 5.01 -79.87 -33.30
CA ILE A 595 5.15 -81.27 -33.63
C ILE A 595 6.57 -81.51 -34.14
N PRO A 596 7.31 -82.51 -33.53
CA PRO A 596 8.67 -82.77 -33.96
C PRO A 596 8.74 -83.16 -35.45
N GLY A 597 9.45 -82.31 -36.23
CA GLY A 597 9.63 -82.45 -37.68
C GLY A 597 8.63 -81.77 -38.58
N GLU A 598 7.54 -81.27 -38.07
CA GLU A 598 6.54 -80.43 -38.80
C GLU A 598 6.54 -78.99 -38.39
N GLY A 599 7.08 -78.65 -37.17
CA GLY A 599 7.16 -77.31 -36.64
C GLY A 599 5.91 -76.87 -35.89
N VAL A 600 5.81 -75.58 -35.61
CA VAL A 600 4.71 -74.96 -34.84
C VAL A 600 3.49 -74.73 -35.73
N ILE A 601 2.37 -75.35 -35.37
CA ILE A 601 1.08 -75.25 -36.05
C ILE A 601 0.10 -74.53 -35.08
N ARG A 602 -0.54 -73.45 -35.52
CA ARG A 602 -1.56 -72.76 -34.75
C ARG A 602 -2.88 -73.53 -34.82
N ASP A 603 -3.51 -73.71 -33.65
CA ASP A 603 -4.86 -74.27 -33.54
C ASP A 603 -5.84 -73.16 -33.08
N GLU A 604 -6.40 -72.47 -34.03
CA GLU A 604 -7.34 -71.37 -33.79
C GLU A 604 -8.64 -71.82 -33.11
N THR A 605 -8.95 -73.11 -33.10
CA THR A 605 -10.17 -73.67 -32.49
C THR A 605 -10.08 -73.67 -30.95
N GLN A 606 -8.87 -73.62 -30.42
CA GLN A 606 -8.59 -73.60 -28.98
C GLN A 606 -8.23 -72.18 -28.46
N ASP A 607 -8.23 -71.25 -29.34
CA ASP A 607 -8.02 -69.87 -28.91
C ASP A 607 -9.07 -69.43 -27.89
N THR A 608 -8.62 -68.72 -26.87
CA THR A 608 -9.50 -68.23 -25.78
C THR A 608 -9.52 -66.75 -25.75
N PHE A 609 -10.71 -66.18 -25.54
CA PHE A 609 -10.90 -64.76 -25.29
C PHE A 609 -11.70 -64.58 -24.02
N GLN A 610 -11.13 -63.85 -23.07
CA GLN A 610 -11.81 -63.47 -21.85
C GLN A 610 -11.76 -61.95 -21.71
N LYS A 611 -12.90 -61.34 -21.34
CA LYS A 611 -13.01 -59.93 -21.04
C LYS A 611 -13.59 -59.75 -19.64
N ALA A 612 -12.88 -59.03 -18.81
CA ALA A 612 -13.32 -58.67 -17.48
C ALA A 612 -13.35 -57.15 -17.35
N GLU A 613 -14.37 -56.62 -16.70
CA GLU A 613 -14.47 -55.21 -16.40
C GLU A 613 -14.52 -55.03 -14.87
N CYS A 614 -13.74 -54.09 -14.36
CA CYS A 614 -13.77 -53.71 -12.95
C CYS A 614 -14.06 -52.23 -12.80
N LYS A 615 -14.69 -51.88 -11.70
CA LYS A 615 -14.86 -50.47 -11.28
C LYS A 615 -14.49 -50.36 -9.83
N GLU A 616 -13.58 -49.46 -9.55
CA GLU A 616 -13.10 -49.19 -8.20
C GLU A 616 -13.31 -47.74 -7.84
N TYR A 617 -13.62 -47.48 -6.57
CA TYR A 617 -13.80 -46.18 -6.03
C TYR A 617 -12.94 -46.01 -4.78
N PHE A 618 -12.29 -44.84 -4.65
CA PHE A 618 -11.39 -44.54 -3.54
C PHE A 618 -10.29 -45.60 -3.32
N ALA A 619 -9.72 -46.05 -4.42
CA ALA A 619 -8.71 -47.10 -4.44
C ALA A 619 -7.30 -46.54 -4.70
N ASN A 620 -6.31 -47.43 -4.75
CA ASN A 620 -4.93 -47.14 -5.19
C ASN A 620 -4.28 -45.97 -4.47
N PHE A 621 -4.32 -45.99 -3.14
CA PHE A 621 -3.63 -44.99 -2.35
C PHE A 621 -2.11 -45.09 -2.56
N GLN A 622 -1.52 -43.95 -2.96
CA GLN A 622 -0.07 -43.80 -3.12
C GLN A 622 0.44 -42.63 -2.28
N SER A 623 1.66 -42.81 -1.80
CA SER A 623 2.39 -41.71 -1.13
C SER A 623 3.80 -41.66 -1.71
N GLY A 624 4.35 -40.44 -1.76
CA GLY A 624 5.67 -40.26 -2.32
C GLY A 624 6.27 -38.90 -1.90
N VAL A 625 7.53 -38.75 -2.20
CA VAL A 625 8.28 -37.53 -2.03
C VAL A 625 8.67 -36.95 -3.38
N PHE A 626 8.82 -35.67 -3.47
CA PHE A 626 9.20 -35.02 -4.72
C PHE A 626 10.23 -33.92 -4.57
N ILE A 627 10.93 -33.70 -5.66
CA ILE A 627 11.72 -32.49 -5.91
C ILE A 627 11.23 -31.81 -7.18
N GLY A 628 11.36 -30.52 -7.28
CA GLY A 628 10.91 -29.79 -8.47
C GLY A 628 11.58 -28.42 -8.63
N ALA A 629 11.54 -27.94 -9.85
CA ALA A 629 12.05 -26.63 -10.22
C ALA A 629 10.99 -25.86 -11.04
N ASN A 630 11.01 -24.54 -10.90
CA ASN A 630 10.13 -23.63 -11.62
C ASN A 630 10.94 -22.49 -12.23
N VAL A 631 10.53 -22.07 -13.43
CA VAL A 631 11.12 -20.93 -14.15
C VAL A 631 10.00 -20.02 -14.62
N GLY A 632 10.20 -18.70 -14.51
CA GLY A 632 9.20 -17.69 -14.85
C GLY A 632 8.87 -16.78 -13.68
N GLY A 633 7.66 -16.28 -13.60
CA GLY A 633 7.19 -15.46 -12.48
C GLY A 633 6.98 -16.26 -11.20
N VAL A 634 8.07 -16.79 -10.60
CA VAL A 634 7.99 -17.73 -9.47
C VAL A 634 7.34 -17.16 -8.21
N ARG A 635 7.31 -15.85 -8.11
CA ARG A 635 6.70 -15.14 -6.96
C ARG A 635 5.26 -14.74 -7.25
N ILE A 636 5.00 -14.16 -8.42
CA ILE A 636 3.68 -13.74 -8.90
C ILE A 636 3.65 -13.89 -10.41
N GLY A 637 2.51 -14.28 -10.96
CA GLY A 637 2.30 -14.45 -12.38
C GLY A 637 2.60 -15.85 -12.89
N PRO A 638 2.79 -16.02 -14.21
CA PRO A 638 2.98 -17.31 -14.84
C PRO A 638 4.39 -17.85 -14.64
N SER A 639 4.49 -19.15 -14.38
CA SER A 639 5.75 -19.90 -14.39
C SER A 639 5.52 -21.29 -14.91
N ALA A 640 6.53 -21.87 -15.56
CA ALA A 640 6.58 -23.27 -15.92
C ALA A 640 7.42 -24.06 -14.91
N GLY A 641 7.09 -25.32 -14.71
CA GLY A 641 7.81 -26.16 -13.76
C GLY A 641 7.87 -27.62 -14.17
N ILE A 642 8.88 -28.29 -13.63
CA ILE A 642 9.04 -29.73 -13.69
C ILE A 642 9.18 -30.28 -12.27
N ARG A 643 8.60 -31.44 -12.04
CA ARG A 643 8.64 -32.14 -10.75
C ARG A 643 8.91 -33.59 -10.99
N TYR A 644 9.86 -34.15 -10.28
CA TYR A 644 10.09 -35.60 -10.19
C TYR A 644 9.55 -36.07 -8.85
N VAL A 645 8.67 -37.10 -8.92
CA VAL A 645 8.05 -37.72 -7.75
C VAL A 645 8.59 -39.17 -7.64
N PHE A 646 9.05 -39.51 -6.46
CA PHE A 646 9.37 -40.87 -6.07
C PHE A 646 8.24 -41.39 -5.19
N ASN A 647 7.46 -42.33 -5.70
CA ASN A 647 6.38 -42.98 -4.97
C ASN A 647 6.92 -44.21 -4.21
N PHE A 648 6.36 -44.48 -3.04
CA PHE A 648 6.72 -45.66 -2.25
C PHE A 648 6.05 -46.92 -2.75
N ASN A 649 5.01 -46.80 -3.59
CA ASN A 649 4.30 -47.89 -4.26
C ASN A 649 4.40 -47.69 -5.78
N GLU A 650 4.19 -48.79 -6.54
CA GLU A 650 4.22 -48.70 -8.00
C GLU A 650 3.05 -47.87 -8.59
N PRO A 651 3.29 -47.12 -9.66
CA PRO A 651 4.58 -46.84 -10.29
C PRO A 651 5.50 -46.00 -9.41
N THR A 652 6.75 -46.45 -9.26
CA THR A 652 7.72 -45.85 -8.30
C THR A 652 8.18 -44.46 -8.70
N SER A 653 8.03 -44.06 -9.97
CA SER A 653 8.47 -42.74 -10.45
C SER A 653 7.42 -42.07 -11.30
N GLN A 654 7.32 -40.76 -11.17
CA GLN A 654 6.42 -39.91 -11.95
C GLN A 654 7.10 -38.60 -12.26
N ILE A 655 6.97 -38.12 -13.48
CA ILE A 655 7.44 -36.81 -13.91
C ILE A 655 6.22 -35.94 -14.21
N GLN A 656 6.15 -34.78 -13.58
CA GLN A 656 5.10 -33.79 -13.80
C GLN A 656 5.69 -32.54 -14.49
N VAL A 657 5.12 -32.15 -15.64
CA VAL A 657 5.43 -30.91 -16.33
C VAL A 657 4.20 -30.02 -16.27
N TYR A 658 4.35 -28.77 -15.79
CA TYR A 658 3.19 -27.94 -15.49
C TYR A 658 3.44 -26.45 -15.68
N GLY A 659 2.33 -25.76 -15.93
CA GLY A 659 2.22 -24.34 -15.78
C GLY A 659 1.53 -24.00 -14.45
N ILE A 660 1.96 -22.91 -13.83
CA ILE A 660 1.31 -22.35 -12.63
C ILE A 660 1.18 -20.85 -12.76
N TRP A 661 0.01 -20.34 -12.42
CA TRP A 661 -0.24 -18.89 -12.31
C TRP A 661 -0.55 -18.54 -10.87
N LYS A 662 0.30 -17.77 -10.24
CA LYS A 662 0.14 -17.27 -8.87
C LYS A 662 -0.50 -15.88 -8.88
N PHE A 663 -1.61 -15.74 -8.15
CA PHE A 663 -2.37 -14.51 -8.01
C PHE A 663 -1.90 -13.65 -6.83
#